data_3d6f9a710f16a9c1a376f162cc93d75b
#
_entry.id   3d6f9a710f16a9c1a376f162cc93d75b
#
_cell.length_a   1.000
_cell.length_b   1.000
_cell.length_c   1.000
_cell.angle_alpha   90.00
_cell.angle_beta   90.00
_cell.angle_gamma   90.00
#
_symmetry.space_group_name_H-M   'P 1'
#
loop_
_entity.id
_entity.type
_entity.pdbx_description
1 polymer ?
#
loop_
_entity_poly.entity_id
_entity_poly.type
_entity_poly.pdbx_seq_one_letter_code
_entity_poly.pdbx_strand_id
1 'polypeptide(L)'
;MRRTTIMIFAVLLLAGCSRSRTYDVCVYGSTSAGVVAAYSAAQCGKSVVLIEPTEHVGGMTTGGLGFTDIGNKQVIKGVAKEFYRKVGRHYGRLEQWIFEPSVADSIMRSYLQHENITVLTGRRIVSADKAGTRITSIVVETSAEPHSTMTVGADYFIDCSYEGDLMARAGVSYVVGRESNDTYGETYNGVELMTGHQFPDGIDPYRVEGDPSSGLLWGISDAEVAPDGTGDEMVQAYNYRICLTSDLDNMIPITRPEGYDSTRYELLLRLIEAQPDKRMLNDYFIWSRMPNDKTDINNRGGFSTDMIGMNHSYPEASYDERDSIIAAHTLYTKGLLWFLGNDQRVPDIMRKRMRMWGYPKDEYTAFGHWTPQLYIREARRMVGEYVATQDDCEGRAVVNDGVAMAAYQMDSHNCQRIVITENGRDMVKNEGNVEIGGGLPYPISYRSITPKRSECTNLLVPVCLSASHIAYGSIRMEPVFMVLGQVAAVAVAEAMANGDCDVQQVDSRRICAAIDADPYLDGSQPDILVDDADAGVEAEAGWTRVSRSGGYGLSYLEIPADAERCSVRYTVESMPSSGDYAVYAYQNADKRLAMQTAVRVFTGDECHDVIIDRSRMDVLGQTSGEWVPLGIYRFEKGMPGAVEFDNSLAEGSVTRADAVLFVKCN
;
A
#
# COMPACT_ATOMS: atom_id res chain seq x y z
N MET A 1 32.50 -25.12 78.22
CA MET A 1 31.98 -25.74 77.00
C MET A 1 30.90 -24.82 76.43
N ARG A 2 31.25 -24.02 75.44
CA ARG A 2 30.30 -23.18 74.71
C ARG A 2 29.99 -23.84 73.36
N ARG A 3 28.78 -24.20 73.15
CA ARG A 3 28.25 -24.70 71.82
C ARG A 3 27.92 -23.53 70.93
N THR A 4 28.67 -23.41 69.84
CA THR A 4 28.39 -22.44 68.81
C THR A 4 27.44 -23.09 67.79
N THR A 5 26.19 -22.57 67.68
CA THR A 5 25.20 -23.02 66.69
C THR A 5 25.41 -22.21 65.39
N ILE A 6 25.84 -22.90 64.35
CA ILE A 6 25.96 -22.30 63.02
C ILE A 6 24.57 -22.36 62.34
N MET A 7 24.00 -21.21 62.12
CA MET A 7 22.71 -21.02 61.36
C MET A 7 23.06 -20.89 59.87
N ILE A 8 22.75 -21.92 59.07
CA ILE A 8 22.88 -21.89 57.62
C ILE A 8 21.63 -21.21 57.05
N PHE A 9 21.80 -20.01 56.51
CA PHE A 9 20.77 -19.31 55.70
C PHE A 9 20.76 -19.92 54.32
N ALA A 10 19.77 -20.73 53.98
CA ALA A 10 19.47 -21.15 52.61
C ALA A 10 18.77 -19.99 51.90
N VAL A 11 19.50 -19.33 51.02
CA VAL A 11 18.93 -18.35 50.07
C VAL A 11 18.21 -19.14 48.98
N LEU A 12 16.90 -19.22 49.08
CA LEU A 12 16.04 -19.69 48.01
C LEU A 12 16.04 -18.60 46.90
N LEU A 13 16.81 -18.83 45.86
CA LEU A 13 16.66 -18.15 44.58
C LEU A 13 15.30 -18.54 44.00
N LEU A 14 14.28 -17.69 44.19
CA LEU A 14 13.06 -17.74 43.43
C LEU A 14 13.41 -17.27 41.99
N ALA A 15 13.79 -18.25 41.15
CA ALA A 15 13.73 -18.09 39.73
C ALA A 15 12.24 -17.89 39.38
N GLY A 16 11.84 -16.63 39.19
CA GLY A 16 10.54 -16.33 38.65
C GLY A 16 10.47 -16.88 37.21
N CYS A 17 9.90 -18.08 37.07
CA CYS A 17 9.43 -18.53 35.76
C CYS A 17 8.35 -17.54 35.32
N SER A 18 8.72 -16.53 34.52
CA SER A 18 7.78 -15.86 33.66
C SER A 18 7.21 -16.93 32.72
N ARG A 19 5.99 -17.40 32.98
CA ARG A 19 5.29 -18.25 32.00
C ARG A 19 5.28 -17.53 30.70
N SER A 20 6.06 -17.99 29.70
CA SER A 20 5.90 -17.53 28.31
C SER A 20 4.46 -17.81 27.89
N ARG A 21 3.74 -16.77 27.54
CA ARG A 21 2.40 -16.92 27.00
C ARG A 21 2.55 -17.47 25.58
N THR A 22 1.93 -18.60 25.28
CA THR A 22 2.00 -19.22 23.95
C THR A 22 0.74 -18.88 23.19
N TYR A 23 0.90 -18.48 21.93
CA TYR A 23 -0.17 -18.16 21.00
C TYR A 23 -0.13 -19.13 19.82
N ASP A 24 -1.23 -19.27 19.08
CA ASP A 24 -1.22 -19.98 17.81
C ASP A 24 -0.42 -19.19 16.77
N VAL A 25 -0.59 -17.86 16.74
CA VAL A 25 0.03 -16.98 15.74
C VAL A 25 0.66 -15.75 16.41
N CYS A 26 1.90 -15.45 16.06
CA CYS A 26 2.56 -14.18 16.34
C CYS A 26 2.70 -13.38 15.05
N VAL A 27 2.09 -12.21 14.99
CA VAL A 27 2.23 -11.23 13.91
C VAL A 27 3.16 -10.13 14.39
N TYR A 28 4.24 -9.86 13.67
CA TYR A 28 5.19 -8.79 13.96
C TYR A 28 5.06 -7.66 12.93
N GLY A 29 4.86 -6.42 13.40
CA GLY A 29 4.53 -5.25 12.61
C GLY A 29 3.01 -5.07 12.45
N SER A 30 2.46 -3.98 12.98
CA SER A 30 1.04 -3.62 12.83
C SER A 30 0.79 -2.72 11.62
N THR A 31 1.48 -2.98 10.51
CA THR A 31 1.15 -2.38 9.21
C THR A 31 -0.28 -2.75 8.80
N SER A 32 -0.79 -2.23 7.69
CA SER A 32 -2.10 -2.65 7.19
C SER A 32 -2.20 -4.16 6.99
N ALA A 33 -1.12 -4.79 6.48
CA ALA A 33 -1.02 -6.25 6.37
C ALA A 33 -1.08 -6.94 7.73
N GLY A 34 -0.36 -6.40 8.75
CA GLY A 34 -0.31 -7.00 10.08
C GLY A 34 -1.65 -6.93 10.81
N VAL A 35 -2.37 -5.83 10.69
CA VAL A 35 -3.73 -5.70 11.23
C VAL A 35 -4.68 -6.70 10.57
N VAL A 36 -4.66 -6.79 9.23
CA VAL A 36 -5.49 -7.74 8.47
C VAL A 36 -5.10 -9.18 8.78
N ALA A 37 -3.80 -9.49 8.89
CA ALA A 37 -3.34 -10.84 9.25
C ALA A 37 -3.82 -11.23 10.65
N ALA A 38 -3.69 -10.35 11.65
CA ALA A 38 -4.14 -10.60 13.01
C ALA A 38 -5.67 -10.83 13.07
N TYR A 39 -6.43 -9.96 12.41
CA TYR A 39 -7.88 -10.08 12.30
C TYR A 39 -8.28 -11.41 11.64
N SER A 40 -7.69 -11.72 10.49
CA SER A 40 -8.02 -12.92 9.72
C SER A 40 -7.69 -14.20 10.48
N ALA A 41 -6.55 -14.26 11.17
CA ALA A 41 -6.19 -15.40 11.99
C ALA A 41 -7.16 -15.57 13.18
N ALA A 42 -7.56 -14.47 13.83
CA ALA A 42 -8.53 -14.49 14.91
C ALA A 42 -9.92 -14.96 14.44
N GLN A 43 -10.37 -14.53 13.28
CA GLN A 43 -11.63 -14.99 12.65
C GLN A 43 -11.56 -16.49 12.30
N CYS A 44 -10.38 -17.03 11.97
CA CYS A 44 -10.16 -18.48 11.84
C CYS A 44 -10.06 -19.19 13.21
N GLY A 45 -10.43 -18.54 14.32
CA GLY A 45 -10.46 -19.10 15.67
C GLY A 45 -9.09 -19.26 16.32
N LYS A 46 -8.04 -18.59 15.84
CA LYS A 46 -6.69 -18.67 16.39
C LYS A 46 -6.47 -17.62 17.48
N SER A 47 -5.67 -17.96 18.49
CA SER A 47 -5.14 -17.00 19.45
C SER A 47 -3.95 -16.25 18.84
N VAL A 48 -4.02 -14.92 18.84
CA VAL A 48 -3.08 -14.06 18.12
C VAL A 48 -2.41 -13.06 19.05
N VAL A 49 -1.10 -12.88 18.91
CA VAL A 49 -0.40 -11.72 19.42
C VAL A 49 0.08 -10.87 18.24
N LEU A 50 -0.30 -9.60 18.23
CA LEU A 50 0.21 -8.58 17.30
C LEU A 50 1.21 -7.69 18.05
N ILE A 51 2.43 -7.61 17.54
CA ILE A 51 3.53 -6.87 18.15
C ILE A 51 3.92 -5.72 17.23
N GLU A 52 4.00 -4.51 17.80
CA GLU A 52 4.33 -3.30 17.05
C GLU A 52 5.47 -2.52 17.74
N PRO A 53 6.56 -2.20 17.02
CA PRO A 53 7.66 -1.42 17.58
C PRO A 53 7.28 -0.02 18.06
N THR A 54 6.27 0.58 17.45
CA THR A 54 5.79 1.95 17.74
C THR A 54 4.45 1.93 18.49
N GLU A 55 3.87 3.09 18.72
CA GLU A 55 2.47 3.22 19.21
C GLU A 55 1.47 3.39 18.07
N HIS A 56 1.94 3.37 16.82
CA HIS A 56 1.13 3.57 15.62
C HIS A 56 0.64 2.24 15.06
N VAL A 57 -0.61 2.19 14.60
CA VAL A 57 -1.28 1.00 14.04
C VAL A 57 -1.78 1.30 12.63
N GLY A 58 -1.64 0.35 11.72
CA GLY A 58 -2.12 0.45 10.34
C GLY A 58 -1.10 0.97 9.33
N GLY A 59 0.14 1.21 9.77
CA GLY A 59 1.27 1.59 8.90
C GLY A 59 0.97 2.82 8.03
N MET A 60 1.33 2.75 6.74
CA MET A 60 1.11 3.84 5.79
C MET A 60 -0.36 4.15 5.54
N THR A 61 -1.24 3.15 5.56
CA THR A 61 -2.68 3.34 5.34
C THR A 61 -3.29 4.32 6.34
N THR A 62 -2.83 4.32 7.59
CA THR A 62 -3.26 5.26 8.63
C THR A 62 -2.24 6.38 8.85
N GLY A 63 -1.07 6.29 8.21
CA GLY A 63 0.09 7.19 8.37
C GLY A 63 0.22 8.25 7.27
N GLY A 64 -0.84 8.53 6.50
CA GLY A 64 -0.85 9.64 5.54
C GLY A 64 -1.12 9.26 4.09
N LEU A 65 -1.01 7.97 3.72
CA LEU A 65 -1.39 7.48 2.39
C LEU A 65 -2.92 7.45 2.26
N GLY A 66 -3.53 8.63 2.23
CA GLY A 66 -4.98 8.77 2.10
C GLY A 66 -5.47 8.76 0.65
N PHE A 67 -4.57 8.94 -0.32
CA PHE A 67 -4.83 8.78 -1.75
C PHE A 67 -4.20 7.46 -2.21
N THR A 68 -5.02 6.40 -2.27
CA THR A 68 -4.54 5.03 -2.43
C THR A 68 -3.92 4.78 -3.81
N ASP A 69 -2.69 4.24 -3.81
CA ASP A 69 -2.03 3.71 -5.00
C ASP A 69 -2.53 2.27 -5.23
N ILE A 70 -3.18 1.99 -6.35
CA ILE A 70 -3.91 0.73 -6.54
C ILE A 70 -3.69 0.08 -7.92
N GLY A 71 -3.56 0.83 -8.99
CA GLY A 71 -3.56 0.31 -10.36
C GLY A 71 -4.97 -0.10 -10.82
N ASN A 72 -5.38 -1.32 -10.57
CA ASN A 72 -6.71 -1.84 -10.89
C ASN A 72 -7.41 -2.39 -9.63
N LYS A 73 -8.58 -1.82 -9.28
CA LYS A 73 -9.29 -2.19 -8.06
C LYS A 73 -9.92 -3.58 -8.07
N GLN A 74 -10.09 -4.20 -9.24
CA GLN A 74 -10.56 -5.59 -9.37
C GLN A 74 -9.65 -6.58 -8.63
N VAL A 75 -8.34 -6.29 -8.58
CA VAL A 75 -7.37 -7.20 -7.95
C VAL A 75 -7.48 -7.23 -6.42
N ILE A 76 -8.14 -6.24 -5.82
CA ILE A 76 -8.26 -6.13 -4.37
C ILE A 76 -9.49 -6.90 -3.91
N LYS A 77 -9.25 -7.94 -3.13
CA LYS A 77 -10.25 -8.88 -2.61
C LYS A 77 -10.25 -8.94 -1.08
N GLY A 78 -11.16 -9.73 -0.54
CA GLY A 78 -11.19 -10.10 0.87
C GLY A 78 -11.33 -8.92 1.82
N VAL A 79 -10.70 -9.04 3.00
CA VAL A 79 -10.72 -8.02 4.06
C VAL A 79 -10.17 -6.67 3.59
N ALA A 80 -9.23 -6.66 2.64
CA ALA A 80 -8.76 -5.43 2.01
C ALA A 80 -9.90 -4.69 1.31
N LYS A 81 -10.72 -5.38 0.50
CA LYS A 81 -11.90 -4.79 -0.14
C LYS A 81 -12.92 -4.32 0.89
N GLU A 82 -13.13 -5.09 1.96
CA GLU A 82 -14.02 -4.71 3.05
C GLU A 82 -13.56 -3.42 3.75
N PHE A 83 -12.24 -3.24 3.95
CA PHE A 83 -11.69 -2.00 4.48
C PHE A 83 -12.14 -0.79 3.64
N TYR A 84 -11.95 -0.82 2.31
CA TYR A 84 -12.37 0.27 1.42
C TYR A 84 -13.89 0.45 1.36
N ARG A 85 -14.66 -0.60 1.62
CA ARG A 85 -16.11 -0.51 1.81
C ARG A 85 -16.52 0.12 3.13
N LYS A 86 -15.80 -0.18 4.22
CA LYS A 86 -16.01 0.52 5.51
C LYS A 86 -15.69 2.01 5.37
N VAL A 87 -14.60 2.35 4.67
CA VAL A 87 -14.29 3.74 4.30
C VAL A 87 -15.43 4.35 3.48
N GLY A 88 -15.89 3.66 2.44
CA GLY A 88 -17.02 4.12 1.61
C GLY A 88 -18.27 4.37 2.44
N ARG A 89 -18.65 3.46 3.34
CA ARG A 89 -19.80 3.64 4.24
C ARG A 89 -19.69 4.90 5.11
N HIS A 90 -18.48 5.21 5.59
CA HIS A 90 -18.24 6.46 6.33
C HIS A 90 -18.59 7.70 5.51
N TYR A 91 -18.28 7.69 4.22
CA TYR A 91 -18.55 8.81 3.30
C TYR A 91 -19.87 8.65 2.49
N GLY A 92 -20.72 7.69 2.83
CA GLY A 92 -22.01 7.46 2.16
C GLY A 92 -21.92 6.83 0.77
N ARG A 93 -20.88 6.04 0.51
CA ARG A 93 -20.62 5.33 -0.77
C ARG A 93 -20.46 3.83 -0.55
N LEU A 94 -20.52 3.03 -1.62
CA LEU A 94 -20.24 1.60 -1.56
C LEU A 94 -18.79 1.34 -1.15
N GLU A 95 -17.85 2.01 -1.79
CA GLU A 95 -16.42 1.94 -1.50
C GLU A 95 -15.77 3.31 -1.76
N GLN A 96 -14.65 3.58 -1.09
CA GLN A 96 -13.90 4.81 -1.31
C GLN A 96 -12.39 4.58 -1.10
N TRP A 97 -11.59 5.12 -2.01
CA TRP A 97 -10.15 4.92 -2.14
C TRP A 97 -9.34 6.18 -1.80
N ILE A 98 -10.03 7.26 -1.43
CA ILE A 98 -9.44 8.49 -0.88
C ILE A 98 -10.11 8.78 0.46
N PHE A 99 -9.33 8.91 1.52
CA PHE A 99 -9.85 9.01 2.87
C PHE A 99 -8.91 9.74 3.81
N GLU A 100 -9.47 10.20 4.93
CA GLU A 100 -8.73 10.82 6.01
C GLU A 100 -8.00 9.78 6.86
N PRO A 101 -6.78 10.07 7.35
CA PRO A 101 -6.02 9.13 8.18
C PRO A 101 -6.76 8.66 9.43
N SER A 102 -7.51 9.55 10.09
CA SER A 102 -8.31 9.23 11.29
C SER A 102 -9.44 8.24 11.02
N VAL A 103 -10.05 8.30 9.82
CA VAL A 103 -11.07 7.33 9.39
C VAL A 103 -10.43 5.95 9.21
N ALA A 104 -9.29 5.90 8.54
CA ALA A 104 -8.54 4.66 8.36
C ALA A 104 -8.08 4.07 9.72
N ASP A 105 -7.54 4.90 10.63
CA ASP A 105 -7.10 4.48 11.96
C ASP A 105 -8.28 3.87 12.76
N SER A 106 -9.44 4.53 12.75
CA SER A 106 -10.64 4.03 13.42
C SER A 106 -11.06 2.64 12.90
N ILE A 107 -11.04 2.44 11.58
CA ILE A 107 -11.39 1.16 10.97
C ILE A 107 -10.33 0.09 11.29
N MET A 108 -9.04 0.39 11.15
CA MET A 108 -7.95 -0.56 11.46
C MET A 108 -7.99 -0.99 12.93
N ARG A 109 -8.21 -0.05 13.86
CA ARG A 109 -8.37 -0.38 15.30
C ARG A 109 -9.61 -1.22 15.57
N SER A 110 -10.69 -1.06 14.79
CA SER A 110 -11.90 -1.88 14.96
C SER A 110 -11.66 -3.36 14.67
N TYR A 111 -10.78 -3.69 13.72
CA TYR A 111 -10.38 -5.08 13.45
C TYR A 111 -9.63 -5.73 14.62
N LEU A 112 -8.92 -4.93 15.41
CA LEU A 112 -8.15 -5.42 16.56
C LEU A 112 -8.99 -5.59 17.83
N GLN A 113 -10.27 -5.17 17.81
CA GLN A 113 -11.20 -5.37 18.93
C GLN A 113 -11.82 -6.77 18.93
N HIS A 114 -10.98 -7.78 18.81
CA HIS A 114 -11.39 -9.17 18.80
C HIS A 114 -10.81 -9.88 20.04
N GLU A 115 -11.62 -10.73 20.71
CA GLU A 115 -11.23 -11.38 21.99
C GLU A 115 -9.98 -12.28 21.86
N ASN A 116 -9.73 -12.83 20.67
CA ASN A 116 -8.57 -13.68 20.39
C ASN A 116 -7.30 -12.88 20.05
N ILE A 117 -7.33 -11.54 19.99
CA ILE A 117 -6.18 -10.71 19.65
C ILE A 117 -5.62 -10.03 20.89
N THR A 118 -4.33 -10.21 21.13
CA THR A 118 -3.54 -9.43 22.10
C THR A 118 -2.65 -8.47 21.32
N VAL A 119 -2.79 -7.16 21.54
CA VAL A 119 -1.95 -6.15 20.89
C VAL A 119 -0.88 -5.67 21.88
N LEU A 120 0.38 -5.66 21.44
CA LEU A 120 1.55 -5.19 22.19
C LEU A 120 2.26 -4.09 21.38
N THR A 121 1.92 -2.83 21.64
CA THR A 121 2.60 -1.67 21.04
C THR A 121 3.87 -1.31 21.84
N GLY A 122 4.76 -0.51 21.24
CA GLY A 122 6.02 -0.10 21.85
C GLY A 122 6.93 -1.27 22.18
N ARG A 123 6.94 -2.32 21.33
CA ARG A 123 7.72 -3.54 21.50
C ARG A 123 8.47 -3.92 20.24
N ARG A 124 9.79 -3.82 20.26
CA ARG A 124 10.68 -4.14 19.14
C ARG A 124 11.41 -5.47 19.35
N ILE A 125 11.67 -6.20 18.27
CA ILE A 125 12.29 -7.52 18.33
C ILE A 125 13.79 -7.44 18.63
N VAL A 126 14.25 -8.32 19.53
CA VAL A 126 15.68 -8.48 19.86
C VAL A 126 16.25 -9.73 19.18
N SER A 127 15.56 -10.86 19.32
CA SER A 127 16.01 -12.15 18.77
C SER A 127 14.84 -13.08 18.47
N ALA A 128 15.11 -14.10 17.64
CA ALA A 128 14.21 -15.22 17.40
C ALA A 128 14.93 -16.52 17.77
N ASP A 129 14.29 -17.35 18.60
CA ASP A 129 14.80 -18.66 18.99
C ASP A 129 14.21 -19.74 18.08
N LYS A 130 15.04 -20.70 17.66
CA LYS A 130 14.64 -21.77 16.74
C LYS A 130 15.00 -23.14 17.26
N ALA A 131 14.15 -24.13 16.97
CA ALA A 131 14.46 -25.56 17.07
C ALA A 131 14.57 -26.13 15.64
N GLY A 132 15.78 -26.30 15.15
CA GLY A 132 16.04 -26.62 13.75
C GLY A 132 15.60 -25.46 12.83
N THR A 133 14.67 -25.73 11.93
CA THR A 133 14.10 -24.73 10.99
C THR A 133 12.83 -24.05 11.52
N ARG A 134 12.37 -24.38 12.73
CA ARG A 134 11.11 -23.87 13.29
C ARG A 134 11.39 -22.83 14.37
N ILE A 135 10.82 -21.64 14.26
CA ILE A 135 10.83 -20.61 15.30
C ILE A 135 9.96 -21.12 16.45
N THR A 136 10.46 -21.02 17.69
CA THR A 136 9.74 -21.41 18.91
C THR A 136 9.29 -20.23 19.74
N SER A 137 10.07 -19.16 19.71
CA SER A 137 9.76 -17.91 20.41
C SER A 137 10.55 -16.74 19.83
N ILE A 138 10.10 -15.56 20.17
CA ILE A 138 10.87 -14.33 19.95
C ILE A 138 11.06 -13.60 21.27
N VAL A 139 12.18 -12.89 21.40
CA VAL A 139 12.42 -11.95 22.49
C VAL A 139 12.14 -10.54 21.97
N VAL A 140 11.30 -9.81 22.65
CA VAL A 140 11.02 -8.40 22.36
C VAL A 140 11.37 -7.55 23.59
N GLU A 141 11.70 -6.27 23.34
CA GLU A 141 11.96 -5.29 24.40
C GLU A 141 11.03 -4.08 24.24
N THR A 142 10.86 -3.29 25.32
CA THR A 142 10.21 -1.97 25.19
C THR A 142 11.03 -1.08 24.29
N SER A 143 10.37 -0.40 23.34
CA SER A 143 11.04 0.57 22.44
C SER A 143 11.56 1.79 23.20
N ALA A 144 10.83 2.23 24.24
CA ALA A 144 11.23 3.32 25.12
C ALA A 144 12.09 2.83 26.29
N GLU A 145 13.01 3.68 26.74
CA GLU A 145 13.83 3.46 27.95
C GLU A 145 12.99 3.56 29.24
N PRO A 146 13.26 2.77 30.30
CA PRO A 146 14.26 1.71 30.33
C PRO A 146 13.79 0.45 29.59
N HIS A 147 14.68 -0.18 28.80
CA HIS A 147 14.31 -1.37 28.06
C HIS A 147 14.02 -2.54 28.98
N SER A 148 12.88 -3.17 28.79
CA SER A 148 12.48 -4.40 29.48
C SER A 148 12.11 -5.47 28.46
N THR A 149 12.69 -6.65 28.61
CA THR A 149 12.49 -7.77 27.68
C THR A 149 11.37 -8.68 28.11
N MET A 150 10.71 -9.31 27.12
CA MET A 150 9.78 -10.42 27.33
C MET A 150 9.94 -11.45 26.21
N THR A 151 9.64 -12.71 26.52
CA THR A 151 9.60 -13.78 25.53
C THR A 151 8.17 -14.08 25.12
N VAL A 152 7.94 -14.18 23.82
CA VAL A 152 6.64 -14.50 23.21
C VAL A 152 6.80 -15.78 22.40
N GLY A 153 6.07 -16.84 22.76
CA GLY A 153 6.00 -18.09 22.02
C GLY A 153 4.79 -18.14 21.11
N ALA A 154 4.96 -18.75 19.94
CA ALA A 154 3.85 -19.04 19.03
C ALA A 154 4.16 -20.28 18.17
N ASP A 155 3.12 -20.91 17.63
CA ASP A 155 3.27 -22.05 16.71
C ASP A 155 3.66 -21.59 15.32
N TYR A 156 3.10 -20.45 14.85
CA TYR A 156 3.42 -19.82 13.58
C TYR A 156 3.68 -18.32 13.73
N PHE A 157 4.45 -17.78 12.79
CA PHE A 157 4.88 -16.39 12.77
C PHE A 157 4.57 -15.74 11.42
N ILE A 158 4.20 -14.47 11.45
CA ILE A 158 4.00 -13.65 10.24
C ILE A 158 4.76 -12.35 10.44
N ASP A 159 5.73 -12.05 9.57
CA ASP A 159 6.44 -10.77 9.57
C ASP A 159 5.76 -9.80 8.62
N CYS A 160 5.04 -8.84 9.19
CA CYS A 160 4.34 -7.77 8.49
C CYS A 160 5.04 -6.41 8.64
N SER A 161 6.27 -6.36 9.16
CA SER A 161 7.03 -5.12 9.26
C SER A 161 7.54 -4.65 7.89
N TYR A 162 7.72 -3.33 7.72
CA TYR A 162 8.31 -2.78 6.49
C TYR A 162 9.82 -3.06 6.39
N GLU A 163 10.45 -3.46 7.48
CA GLU A 163 11.89 -3.73 7.59
C GLU A 163 12.26 -5.21 7.44
N GLY A 164 11.32 -6.14 7.69
CA GLY A 164 11.59 -7.56 7.72
C GLY A 164 12.45 -7.97 8.93
N ASP A 165 12.25 -7.34 10.08
CA ASP A 165 13.11 -7.54 11.24
C ASP A 165 12.95 -8.94 11.86
N LEU A 166 11.75 -9.50 11.92
CA LEU A 166 11.54 -10.88 12.38
C LEU A 166 12.18 -11.89 11.42
N MET A 167 11.98 -11.68 10.12
CA MET A 167 12.60 -12.50 9.06
C MET A 167 14.13 -12.55 9.23
N ALA A 168 14.76 -11.37 9.39
CA ALA A 168 16.21 -11.26 9.57
C ALA A 168 16.69 -11.93 10.87
N ARG A 169 15.99 -11.71 12.01
CA ARG A 169 16.32 -12.33 13.30
C ARG A 169 16.11 -13.84 13.29
N ALA A 170 15.21 -14.36 12.44
CA ALA A 170 15.02 -15.79 12.22
C ALA A 170 16.09 -16.42 11.32
N GLY A 171 17.02 -15.64 10.77
CA GLY A 171 18.09 -16.13 9.89
C GLY A 171 17.57 -16.61 8.54
N VAL A 172 16.51 -15.98 8.02
CA VAL A 172 16.00 -16.19 6.66
C VAL A 172 16.80 -15.32 5.70
N SER A 173 17.14 -15.84 4.53
CA SER A 173 17.89 -15.12 3.51
C SER A 173 17.10 -13.94 2.94
N TYR A 174 17.77 -12.80 2.76
CA TYR A 174 17.24 -11.59 2.18
C TYR A 174 18.31 -10.80 1.43
N VAL A 175 17.90 -9.79 0.69
CA VAL A 175 18.76 -8.81 0.03
C VAL A 175 18.32 -7.40 0.41
N VAL A 176 19.26 -6.45 0.31
CA VAL A 176 19.03 -5.00 0.43
C VAL A 176 19.63 -4.35 -0.82
N GLY A 177 19.03 -3.27 -1.30
CA GLY A 177 19.51 -2.57 -2.49
C GLY A 177 18.93 -3.15 -3.78
N ARG A 178 19.60 -2.86 -4.89
CA ARG A 178 19.14 -3.19 -6.26
C ARG A 178 20.00 -4.29 -6.85
N GLU A 179 19.40 -5.35 -7.36
CA GLU A 179 20.11 -6.38 -8.13
C GLU A 179 20.52 -5.82 -9.48
N SER A 180 21.57 -6.37 -10.10
CA SER A 180 21.86 -6.09 -11.51
C SER A 180 20.81 -6.72 -12.42
N ASN A 181 20.59 -6.13 -13.60
CA ASN A 181 19.72 -6.70 -14.61
C ASN A 181 20.05 -8.16 -14.95
N ASP A 182 21.34 -8.52 -14.92
CA ASP A 182 21.80 -9.89 -15.21
C ASP A 182 21.38 -10.91 -14.16
N THR A 183 21.06 -10.50 -12.93
CA THR A 183 20.74 -11.41 -11.82
C THR A 183 19.50 -12.24 -12.12
N TYR A 184 18.46 -11.62 -12.67
CA TYR A 184 17.20 -12.27 -13.02
C TYR A 184 16.82 -12.11 -14.50
N GLY A 185 17.69 -11.51 -15.32
CA GLY A 185 17.42 -11.24 -16.75
C GLY A 185 16.41 -10.10 -16.94
N GLU A 186 16.43 -9.12 -16.06
CA GLU A 186 15.55 -7.96 -16.07
C GLU A 186 16.10 -6.81 -16.93
N THR A 187 15.30 -5.74 -17.11
CA THR A 187 15.67 -4.61 -17.97
C THR A 187 15.77 -3.30 -17.18
N TYR A 188 15.03 -3.16 -16.08
CA TYR A 188 14.85 -1.90 -15.35
C TYR A 188 15.34 -1.96 -13.91
N ASN A 189 16.19 -2.93 -13.61
CA ASN A 189 16.78 -3.09 -12.27
C ASN A 189 18.18 -2.42 -12.20
N GLY A 190 18.68 -2.22 -10.98
CA GLY A 190 19.97 -1.57 -10.75
C GLY A 190 19.96 -0.06 -10.99
N VAL A 191 21.08 0.47 -11.49
CA VAL A 191 21.25 1.88 -11.83
C VAL A 191 20.39 2.24 -13.04
N GLU A 192 19.58 3.31 -12.92
CA GLU A 192 18.70 3.77 -13.99
C GLU A 192 18.66 5.30 -14.07
N LEU A 193 18.97 5.85 -15.24
CA LEU A 193 18.94 7.30 -15.49
C LEU A 193 17.77 7.68 -16.39
N MET A 194 16.55 7.68 -15.84
CA MET A 194 15.33 8.00 -16.56
C MET A 194 14.95 9.49 -16.49
N THR A 195 13.99 9.88 -17.33
CA THR A 195 13.52 11.27 -17.44
C THR A 195 12.43 11.64 -16.40
N GLY A 196 11.83 10.65 -15.74
CA GLY A 196 10.84 10.86 -14.68
C GLY A 196 11.46 11.49 -13.43
N HIS A 197 10.71 12.31 -12.72
CA HIS A 197 11.14 12.96 -11.47
C HIS A 197 12.54 13.58 -11.52
N GLN A 198 12.88 14.24 -12.66
CA GLN A 198 14.22 14.69 -13.00
C GLN A 198 14.38 16.22 -12.91
N PHE A 199 15.60 16.67 -12.71
CA PHE A 199 15.97 18.07 -12.92
C PHE A 199 16.02 18.41 -14.42
N PRO A 200 15.61 19.62 -14.84
CA PRO A 200 15.91 20.12 -16.18
C PRO A 200 17.44 20.23 -16.35
N ASP A 201 17.87 20.24 -17.62
CA ASP A 201 19.30 20.40 -17.93
C ASP A 201 19.85 21.74 -17.46
N GLY A 202 21.11 21.76 -17.10
CA GLY A 202 21.85 22.95 -16.77
C GLY A 202 21.71 23.47 -15.33
N ILE A 203 21.05 22.73 -14.42
CA ILE A 203 21.07 23.07 -12.98
C ILE A 203 22.45 22.77 -12.41
N ASP A 204 23.16 23.83 -12.01
CA ASP A 204 24.51 23.75 -11.47
C ASP A 204 24.54 23.04 -10.11
N PRO A 205 25.47 22.09 -9.86
CA PRO A 205 25.52 21.29 -8.63
C PRO A 205 26.31 21.92 -7.49
N TYR A 206 27.08 22.99 -7.75
CA TYR A 206 28.07 23.52 -6.81
C TYR A 206 27.51 24.60 -5.90
N ARG A 207 28.14 24.79 -4.70
CA ARG A 207 27.75 25.85 -3.74
C ARG A 207 27.88 27.25 -4.32
N VAL A 208 28.94 27.47 -5.09
CA VAL A 208 29.12 28.67 -5.93
C VAL A 208 29.00 28.22 -7.39
N GLU A 209 28.02 28.78 -8.10
CA GLU A 209 27.74 28.39 -9.48
C GLU A 209 28.99 28.50 -10.39
N GLY A 210 29.25 27.44 -11.14
CA GLY A 210 30.41 27.33 -12.04
C GLY A 210 31.74 27.10 -11.35
N ASP A 211 31.79 26.94 -10.02
CA ASP A 211 33.03 26.69 -9.26
C ASP A 211 33.03 25.32 -8.57
N PRO A 212 33.58 24.28 -9.21
CA PRO A 212 33.71 22.95 -8.61
C PRO A 212 34.48 22.94 -7.28
N SER A 213 35.42 23.89 -7.09
CA SER A 213 36.22 23.95 -5.87
C SER A 213 35.41 24.37 -4.63
N SER A 214 34.23 24.96 -4.83
CA SER A 214 33.32 25.36 -3.75
C SER A 214 32.61 24.15 -3.09
N GLY A 215 32.67 22.97 -3.70
CA GLY A 215 32.03 21.75 -3.24
C GLY A 215 30.56 21.68 -3.64
N LEU A 216 29.98 20.48 -3.51
CA LEU A 216 28.61 20.18 -3.91
C LEU A 216 27.58 20.78 -2.95
N LEU A 217 26.41 21.10 -3.48
CA LEU A 217 25.22 21.43 -2.69
C LEU A 217 24.75 20.21 -1.89
N TRP A 218 24.02 20.49 -0.82
CA TRP A 218 23.50 19.46 0.06
C TRP A 218 22.63 18.44 -0.71
N GLY A 219 22.84 17.15 -0.42
CA GLY A 219 22.09 16.05 -0.99
C GLY A 219 22.57 15.59 -2.36
N ILE A 220 23.69 16.10 -2.86
CA ILE A 220 24.34 15.61 -4.08
C ILE A 220 25.49 14.69 -3.68
N SER A 221 25.53 13.49 -4.29
CA SER A 221 26.61 12.52 -4.17
C SER A 221 27.79 12.93 -5.06
N ASP A 222 29.01 12.69 -4.58
CA ASP A 222 30.26 12.80 -5.35
C ASP A 222 30.67 11.48 -6.03
N ALA A 223 29.81 10.45 -5.94
CA ALA A 223 30.06 9.15 -6.55
C ALA A 223 29.93 9.21 -8.06
N GLU A 224 30.83 8.49 -8.74
CA GLU A 224 30.65 8.22 -10.18
C GLU A 224 29.47 7.29 -10.40
N VAL A 225 28.67 7.57 -11.43
CA VAL A 225 27.51 6.75 -11.79
C VAL A 225 27.99 5.51 -12.53
N ALA A 226 27.57 4.35 -12.03
CA ALA A 226 27.81 3.09 -12.72
C ALA A 226 26.92 3.01 -14.00
N PRO A 227 27.27 2.14 -14.97
CA PRO A 227 26.43 1.90 -16.13
C PRO A 227 25.02 1.43 -15.75
N ASP A 228 24.02 1.78 -16.58
CA ASP A 228 22.63 1.33 -16.41
C ASP A 228 22.56 -0.19 -16.22
N GLY A 229 21.67 -0.62 -15.34
CA GLY A 229 21.49 -2.03 -14.99
C GLY A 229 22.53 -2.61 -14.03
N THR A 230 23.46 -1.81 -13.52
CA THR A 230 24.43 -2.24 -12.50
C THR A 230 23.77 -2.30 -11.12
N GLY A 231 23.88 -3.45 -10.43
CA GLY A 231 23.35 -3.60 -9.07
C GLY A 231 24.18 -2.85 -8.02
N ASP A 232 23.53 -2.43 -6.94
CA ASP A 232 24.16 -1.77 -5.79
C ASP A 232 23.37 -2.01 -4.48
N GLU A 233 23.86 -1.45 -3.37
CA GLU A 233 23.21 -1.56 -2.06
C GLU A 233 22.27 -0.37 -1.75
N MET A 234 22.00 0.49 -2.73
CA MET A 234 21.15 1.65 -2.54
C MET A 234 19.68 1.26 -2.51
N VAL A 235 18.92 1.89 -1.62
CA VAL A 235 17.47 1.77 -1.57
C VAL A 235 16.82 3.08 -2.00
N GLN A 236 15.65 2.99 -2.61
CA GLN A 236 14.88 4.15 -3.06
C GLN A 236 14.55 5.10 -1.91
N ALA A 237 14.44 6.38 -2.20
CA ALA A 237 14.24 7.43 -1.20
C ALA A 237 12.97 7.25 -0.38
N TYR A 238 13.06 7.59 0.91
CA TYR A 238 11.91 7.68 1.81
C TYR A 238 11.38 9.11 1.89
N ASN A 239 10.10 9.23 2.23
CA ASN A 239 9.47 10.50 2.53
C ASN A 239 8.35 10.35 3.57
N TYR A 240 7.60 11.42 3.80
CA TYR A 240 6.31 11.38 4.45
C TYR A 240 5.20 11.66 3.44
N ARG A 241 4.08 10.94 3.54
CA ARG A 241 2.82 11.32 2.93
C ARG A 241 2.18 12.34 3.86
N ILE A 242 2.07 13.60 3.39
CA ILE A 242 1.82 14.73 4.30
C ILE A 242 0.36 15.12 4.27
N CYS A 243 -0.30 15.03 5.43
CA CYS A 243 -1.66 15.53 5.64
C CYS A 243 -1.59 16.98 6.15
N LEU A 244 -2.07 17.91 5.34
CA LEU A 244 -2.31 19.31 5.71
C LEU A 244 -3.80 19.64 5.50
N THR A 245 -4.26 20.73 6.13
CA THR A 245 -5.61 21.28 5.91
C THR A 245 -5.56 22.76 5.55
N SER A 246 -6.55 23.22 4.80
CA SER A 246 -6.83 24.63 4.53
C SER A 246 -8.03 25.18 5.33
N ASP A 247 -8.70 24.33 6.11
CA ASP A 247 -9.74 24.76 7.03
C ASP A 247 -9.14 25.51 8.22
N LEU A 248 -9.42 26.81 8.33
CA LEU A 248 -8.86 27.69 9.35
C LEU A 248 -9.30 27.30 10.78
N ASP A 249 -10.47 26.70 10.92
CA ASP A 249 -10.97 26.24 12.21
C ASP A 249 -10.27 24.98 12.69
N ASN A 250 -9.80 24.15 11.75
CA ASN A 250 -9.09 22.90 11.98
C ASN A 250 -7.55 23.01 11.85
N MET A 251 -7.02 24.18 11.52
CA MET A 251 -5.62 24.35 11.14
C MET A 251 -4.71 24.74 12.32
N ILE A 252 -3.55 24.09 12.43
CA ILE A 252 -2.42 24.49 13.24
C ILE A 252 -1.35 25.08 12.28
N PRO A 253 -0.93 26.33 12.46
CA PRO A 253 0.06 26.94 11.57
C PRO A 253 1.40 26.17 11.55
N ILE A 254 2.01 26.08 10.38
CA ILE A 254 3.36 25.52 10.23
C ILE A 254 4.35 26.49 10.86
N THR A 255 5.18 26.00 11.79
CA THR A 255 6.19 26.75 12.49
C THR A 255 7.59 26.34 12.04
N ARG A 256 8.59 27.21 12.28
CA ARG A 256 9.99 26.91 12.02
C ARG A 256 10.44 25.76 12.93
N PRO A 257 10.85 24.60 12.37
CA PRO A 257 11.35 23.51 13.19
C PRO A 257 12.70 23.86 13.82
N GLU A 258 12.95 23.32 15.00
CA GLU A 258 14.27 23.41 15.65
C GLU A 258 15.32 22.71 14.76
N GLY A 259 16.52 23.29 14.64
CA GLY A 259 17.56 22.76 13.75
C GLY A 259 17.34 23.04 12.26
N TYR A 260 16.35 23.89 11.90
CA TYR A 260 16.11 24.28 10.50
C TYR A 260 17.34 24.93 9.87
N ASP A 261 17.71 24.42 8.69
CA ASP A 261 18.81 24.92 7.86
C ASP A 261 18.30 25.17 6.43
N SER A 262 18.26 26.45 6.02
CA SER A 262 17.78 26.83 4.68
C SER A 262 18.69 26.37 3.53
N THR A 263 19.98 26.11 3.81
CA THR A 263 20.93 25.66 2.77
C THR A 263 20.58 24.30 2.18
N ARG A 264 19.80 23.48 2.89
CA ARG A 264 19.29 22.20 2.39
C ARG A 264 18.37 22.33 1.19
N TYR A 265 17.82 23.51 0.94
CA TYR A 265 16.82 23.78 -0.12
C TYR A 265 17.35 24.64 -1.27
N GLU A 266 18.68 24.86 -1.35
CA GLU A 266 19.30 25.62 -2.44
C GLU A 266 19.02 25.02 -3.83
N LEU A 267 19.07 23.70 -3.95
CA LEU A 267 18.70 23.02 -5.20
C LEU A 267 17.22 23.27 -5.59
N LEU A 268 16.32 23.37 -4.62
CA LEU A 268 14.92 23.72 -4.91
C LEU A 268 14.79 25.15 -5.44
N LEU A 269 15.59 26.09 -4.90
CA LEU A 269 15.61 27.47 -5.42
C LEU A 269 16.10 27.50 -6.86
N ARG A 270 17.20 26.83 -7.17
CA ARG A 270 17.72 26.74 -8.55
C ARG A 270 16.70 26.08 -9.49
N LEU A 271 16.00 25.06 -9.02
CA LEU A 271 14.93 24.43 -9.79
C LEU A 271 13.76 25.41 -10.06
N ILE A 272 13.35 26.19 -9.06
CA ILE A 272 12.31 27.22 -9.19
C ILE A 272 12.74 28.33 -10.16
N GLU A 273 13.97 28.80 -10.06
CA GLU A 273 14.55 29.83 -10.93
C GLU A 273 14.65 29.36 -12.40
N ALA A 274 15.03 28.10 -12.61
CA ALA A 274 15.09 27.49 -13.94
C ALA A 274 13.71 27.25 -14.57
N GLN A 275 12.63 27.27 -13.79
CA GLN A 275 11.27 26.99 -14.24
C GLN A 275 10.31 28.14 -13.87
N PRO A 276 10.50 29.37 -14.39
CA PRO A 276 9.77 30.56 -13.97
C PRO A 276 8.26 30.50 -14.26
N ASP A 277 7.82 29.63 -15.15
CA ASP A 277 6.41 29.39 -15.47
C ASP A 277 5.71 28.47 -14.47
N LYS A 278 6.47 27.69 -13.69
CA LYS A 278 5.95 26.85 -12.63
C LYS A 278 5.85 27.65 -11.33
N ARG A 279 4.63 27.97 -10.90
CA ARG A 279 4.36 28.88 -9.75
C ARG A 279 3.39 28.32 -8.74
N MET A 280 2.96 27.07 -8.96
CA MET A 280 2.01 26.40 -8.08
C MET A 280 2.72 25.38 -7.22
N LEU A 281 2.19 25.09 -6.02
CA LEU A 281 2.75 24.03 -5.16
C LEU A 281 2.67 22.66 -5.86
N ASN A 282 1.60 22.41 -6.60
CA ASN A 282 1.44 21.15 -7.34
C ASN A 282 2.31 21.05 -8.62
N ASP A 283 3.09 22.06 -8.95
CA ASP A 283 4.18 21.91 -9.94
C ASP A 283 5.39 21.16 -9.38
N TYR A 284 5.57 21.18 -8.04
CA TYR A 284 6.70 20.60 -7.32
C TYR A 284 6.32 19.45 -6.39
N PHE A 285 5.02 19.21 -6.16
CA PHE A 285 4.47 18.15 -5.32
C PHE A 285 3.26 17.52 -5.97
N ILE A 286 3.02 16.24 -5.73
CA ILE A 286 1.71 15.65 -5.95
C ILE A 286 0.85 16.12 -4.76
N TRP A 287 -0.09 17.02 -5.04
CA TRP A 287 -0.96 17.65 -4.04
C TRP A 287 -2.37 17.08 -4.14
N SER A 288 -2.53 15.84 -3.69
CA SER A 288 -3.81 15.15 -3.75
C SER A 288 -4.77 15.68 -2.69
N ARG A 289 -6.04 15.84 -3.08
CA ARG A 289 -7.09 16.29 -2.17
C ARG A 289 -7.77 15.10 -1.52
N MET A 290 -7.99 15.21 -0.24
CA MET A 290 -8.78 14.29 0.57
C MET A 290 -10.05 14.98 1.07
N PRO A 291 -11.04 14.25 1.60
CA PRO A 291 -12.22 14.85 2.22
C PRO A 291 -11.87 15.88 3.30
N ASN A 292 -12.80 16.76 3.60
CA ASN A 292 -12.71 17.77 4.66
C ASN A 292 -11.50 18.72 4.52
N ASP A 293 -11.24 19.17 3.26
CA ASP A 293 -10.16 20.11 2.92
C ASP A 293 -8.76 19.68 3.35
N LYS A 294 -8.53 18.37 3.46
CA LYS A 294 -7.23 17.76 3.76
C LYS A 294 -6.46 17.37 2.50
N THR A 295 -5.19 16.99 2.68
CA THR A 295 -4.30 16.58 1.58
C THR A 295 -3.54 15.31 1.91
N ASP A 296 -3.17 14.60 0.85
CA ASP A 296 -2.06 13.66 0.82
C ASP A 296 -1.01 14.23 -0.15
N ILE A 297 0.12 14.69 0.38
CA ILE A 297 1.18 15.30 -0.42
C ILE A 297 2.32 14.31 -0.60
N ASN A 298 2.71 14.09 -1.87
CA ASN A 298 3.80 13.21 -2.25
C ASN A 298 4.84 13.96 -3.12
N ASN A 299 5.93 13.30 -3.48
CA ASN A 299 7.01 13.85 -4.28
C ASN A 299 6.59 14.12 -5.74
N ARG A 300 7.24 15.10 -6.35
CA ARG A 300 7.17 15.40 -7.79
C ARG A 300 8.43 16.13 -8.25
N GLY A 301 8.94 15.75 -9.43
CA GLY A 301 10.04 16.44 -10.07
C GLY A 301 11.41 16.22 -9.40
N GLY A 302 12.39 17.05 -9.73
CA GLY A 302 13.77 16.85 -9.32
C GLY A 302 14.05 17.05 -7.81
N PHE A 303 13.27 17.92 -7.16
CA PHE A 303 13.40 18.21 -5.72
C PHE A 303 12.02 18.36 -5.09
N SER A 304 11.73 17.54 -4.11
CA SER A 304 10.42 17.48 -3.46
C SER A 304 10.50 16.89 -2.05
N THR A 305 9.51 16.08 -1.66
CA THR A 305 9.42 15.46 -0.32
C THR A 305 10.39 14.30 -0.12
N ASP A 306 10.85 13.64 -1.18
CA ASP A 306 11.85 12.58 -1.08
C ASP A 306 13.20 13.12 -0.61
N MET A 307 13.73 12.58 0.48
CA MET A 307 15.04 12.91 1.02
C MET A 307 16.09 11.97 0.40
N ILE A 308 16.33 12.17 -0.91
CA ILE A 308 17.12 11.26 -1.76
C ILE A 308 18.53 11.05 -1.20
N GLY A 309 18.98 9.78 -1.14
CA GLY A 309 20.32 9.39 -0.72
C GLY A 309 20.56 9.36 0.79
N MET A 310 19.53 9.64 1.62
CA MET A 310 19.71 9.80 3.06
C MET A 310 19.19 8.62 3.90
N ASN A 311 18.86 7.49 3.28
CA ASN A 311 18.23 6.35 3.94
C ASN A 311 18.86 4.99 3.57
N HIS A 312 19.98 4.94 2.86
CA HIS A 312 20.56 3.67 2.40
C HIS A 312 20.95 2.74 3.55
N SER A 313 21.41 3.27 4.68
CA SER A 313 21.75 2.48 5.86
C SER A 313 20.53 2.00 6.67
N TYR A 314 19.33 2.56 6.45
CA TYR A 314 18.15 2.30 7.28
C TYR A 314 17.79 0.81 7.42
N PRO A 315 17.80 -0.02 6.36
CA PRO A 315 17.43 -1.44 6.48
C PRO A 315 18.27 -2.22 7.49
N GLU A 316 19.58 -1.98 7.54
CA GLU A 316 20.52 -2.68 8.39
C GLU A 316 20.92 -1.90 9.66
N ALA A 317 20.39 -0.70 9.85
CA ALA A 317 20.67 0.16 10.99
C ALA A 317 20.13 -0.41 12.30
N SER A 318 20.80 -0.10 13.40
CA SER A 318 20.25 -0.27 14.74
C SER A 318 18.98 0.57 14.93
N TYR A 319 18.18 0.28 15.93
CA TYR A 319 16.99 1.07 16.21
C TYR A 319 17.30 2.55 16.49
N ASP A 320 18.37 2.85 17.22
CA ASP A 320 18.78 4.23 17.51
C ASP A 320 19.22 4.98 16.24
N GLU A 321 19.90 4.30 15.31
CA GLU A 321 20.26 4.87 14.01
C GLU A 321 19.01 5.09 13.14
N ARG A 322 18.05 4.15 13.12
CA ARG A 322 16.76 4.33 12.44
C ARG A 322 16.00 5.52 13.00
N ASP A 323 15.94 5.68 14.32
CA ASP A 323 15.31 6.83 14.98
C ASP A 323 15.98 8.16 14.55
N SER A 324 17.30 8.15 14.43
CA SER A 324 18.07 9.32 13.93
C SER A 324 17.74 9.64 12.48
N ILE A 325 17.61 8.64 11.61
CA ILE A 325 17.21 8.79 10.20
C ILE A 325 15.76 9.32 10.10
N ILE A 326 14.84 8.78 10.91
CA ILE A 326 13.44 9.23 10.99
C ILE A 326 13.37 10.70 11.42
N ALA A 327 14.14 11.08 12.45
CA ALA A 327 14.22 12.46 12.94
C ALA A 327 14.77 13.41 11.85
N ALA A 328 15.78 12.98 11.10
CA ALA A 328 16.34 13.75 9.99
C ALA A 328 15.33 13.98 8.86
N HIS A 329 14.56 12.96 8.48
CA HIS A 329 13.47 13.05 7.49
C HIS A 329 12.35 13.97 7.98
N THR A 330 11.98 13.88 9.26
CA THR A 330 10.99 14.76 9.89
C THR A 330 11.45 16.23 9.81
N LEU A 331 12.70 16.50 10.21
CA LEU A 331 13.27 17.85 10.16
C LEU A 331 13.35 18.39 8.73
N TYR A 332 13.79 17.56 7.77
CA TYR A 332 13.82 17.92 6.35
C TYR A 332 12.43 18.29 5.85
N THR A 333 11.43 17.45 6.08
CA THR A 333 10.08 17.66 5.53
C THR A 333 9.40 18.87 6.17
N LYS A 334 9.43 18.99 7.50
CA LYS A 334 8.89 20.18 8.20
C LYS A 334 9.62 21.46 7.80
N GLY A 335 10.94 21.38 7.64
CA GLY A 335 11.76 22.49 7.17
C GLY A 335 11.44 22.91 5.73
N LEU A 336 11.14 21.94 4.84
CA LEU A 336 10.72 22.20 3.46
C LEU A 336 9.40 22.99 3.42
N LEU A 337 8.40 22.56 4.21
CA LEU A 337 7.12 23.27 4.32
C LEU A 337 7.31 24.70 4.85
N TRP A 338 8.14 24.86 5.89
CA TRP A 338 8.49 26.18 6.42
C TRP A 338 9.21 27.04 5.39
N PHE A 339 10.20 26.49 4.69
CA PHE A 339 10.98 27.17 3.65
C PHE A 339 10.06 27.73 2.56
N LEU A 340 9.20 26.90 2.00
CA LEU A 340 8.27 27.29 0.95
C LEU A 340 7.31 28.41 1.37
N GLY A 341 6.96 28.48 2.65
CA GLY A 341 6.08 29.53 3.18
C GLY A 341 6.80 30.82 3.58
N ASN A 342 8.11 30.81 3.85
CA ASN A 342 8.75 31.90 4.59
C ASN A 342 10.05 32.41 3.98
N ASP A 343 10.81 31.65 3.21
CA ASP A 343 12.05 32.12 2.60
C ASP A 343 11.75 33.18 1.52
N GLN A 344 12.43 34.34 1.61
CA GLN A 344 12.15 35.48 0.73
C GLN A 344 12.58 35.24 -0.72
N ARG A 345 13.41 34.24 -0.99
CA ARG A 345 13.86 33.83 -2.32
C ARG A 345 12.82 32.99 -3.06
N VAL A 346 11.89 32.36 -2.32
CA VAL A 346 10.75 31.66 -2.91
C VAL A 346 9.76 32.68 -3.48
N PRO A 347 9.20 32.50 -4.69
CA PRO A 347 8.22 33.40 -5.27
C PRO A 347 7.04 33.71 -4.34
N ASP A 348 6.65 34.97 -4.25
CA ASP A 348 5.63 35.47 -3.32
C ASP A 348 4.29 34.72 -3.44
N ILE A 349 3.90 34.34 -4.66
CA ILE A 349 2.68 33.58 -4.90
C ILE A 349 2.75 32.17 -4.25
N MET A 350 3.90 31.51 -4.30
CA MET A 350 4.08 30.18 -3.67
C MET A 350 4.06 30.30 -2.15
N ARG A 351 4.77 31.31 -1.60
CA ARG A 351 4.78 31.59 -0.15
C ARG A 351 3.38 31.83 0.39
N LYS A 352 2.59 32.68 -0.29
CA LYS A 352 1.20 32.97 0.09
C LYS A 352 0.34 31.71 0.06
N ARG A 353 0.48 30.88 -0.98
CA ARG A 353 -0.25 29.61 -1.10
C ARG A 353 0.13 28.62 -0.01
N MET A 354 1.44 28.48 0.29
CA MET A 354 1.88 27.55 1.34
C MET A 354 1.35 27.97 2.73
N ARG A 355 1.27 29.27 3.01
CA ARG A 355 0.72 29.79 4.28
C ARG A 355 -0.80 29.59 4.46
N MET A 356 -1.50 29.18 3.40
CA MET A 356 -2.93 28.81 3.50
C MET A 356 -3.12 27.40 4.07
N TRP A 357 -2.05 26.68 4.36
CA TRP A 357 -2.05 25.31 4.82
C TRP A 357 -1.40 25.18 6.18
N GLY A 358 -1.90 24.24 6.98
CA GLY A 358 -1.32 23.89 8.27
C GLY A 358 -1.64 22.44 8.63
N TYR A 359 -1.16 22.00 9.79
CA TYR A 359 -1.44 20.67 10.29
C TYR A 359 -2.88 20.59 10.79
N PRO A 360 -3.64 19.52 10.47
CA PRO A 360 -5.01 19.39 10.96
C PRO A 360 -5.03 19.04 12.45
N LYS A 361 -5.90 19.72 13.21
CA LYS A 361 -6.06 19.49 14.66
C LYS A 361 -6.67 18.11 14.99
N ASP A 362 -7.45 17.58 14.08
CA ASP A 362 -8.20 16.33 14.23
C ASP A 362 -7.43 15.09 13.73
N GLU A 363 -6.24 15.27 13.12
CA GLU A 363 -5.39 14.17 12.70
C GLU A 363 -4.18 14.02 13.63
N TYR A 364 -3.72 12.79 13.82
CA TYR A 364 -2.50 12.44 14.56
C TYR A 364 -2.39 13.10 15.93
N THR A 365 -3.50 13.20 16.66
CA THR A 365 -3.56 13.90 17.96
C THR A 365 -2.58 13.34 19.00
N ALA A 366 -2.35 12.02 18.99
CA ALA A 366 -1.37 11.36 19.84
C ALA A 366 0.10 11.58 19.42
N PHE A 367 0.34 12.10 18.21
CA PHE A 367 1.66 12.27 17.60
C PHE A 367 1.99 13.73 17.28
N GLY A 368 1.39 14.68 18.00
CA GLY A 368 1.64 16.11 17.82
C GLY A 368 1.18 16.65 16.46
N HIS A 369 0.11 16.08 15.90
CA HIS A 369 -0.51 16.47 14.64
C HIS A 369 0.41 16.29 13.41
N TRP A 370 1.39 15.40 13.52
CA TRP A 370 2.30 14.99 12.46
C TRP A 370 2.16 13.50 12.18
N THR A 371 2.25 13.10 10.92
CA THR A 371 2.20 11.68 10.55
C THR A 371 3.29 10.89 11.29
N PRO A 372 2.93 9.81 12.00
CA PRO A 372 3.90 9.00 12.73
C PRO A 372 4.70 8.04 11.84
N GLN A 373 4.27 7.81 10.59
CA GLN A 373 4.83 6.80 9.72
C GLN A 373 5.73 7.41 8.64
N LEU A 374 7.04 7.14 8.69
CA LEU A 374 7.92 7.35 7.55
C LEU A 374 7.57 6.34 6.45
N TYR A 375 7.47 6.77 5.20
CA TYR A 375 7.22 5.87 4.09
C TYR A 375 8.50 5.11 3.74
N ILE A 376 8.65 3.95 4.35
CA ILE A 376 9.69 2.97 4.04
C ILE A 376 9.23 2.18 2.84
N ARG A 377 9.59 2.66 1.64
CA ARG A 377 9.14 2.07 0.38
C ARG A 377 9.72 0.69 0.14
N GLU A 378 10.91 0.48 0.64
CA GLU A 378 11.67 -0.75 0.49
C GLU A 378 12.74 -0.82 1.56
N ALA A 379 12.95 -2.00 2.15
CA ALA A 379 14.05 -2.28 3.06
C ALA A 379 14.68 -3.63 2.68
N ARG A 380 14.59 -4.64 3.54
CA ARG A 380 14.96 -6.01 3.18
C ARG A 380 13.90 -6.63 2.27
N ARG A 381 14.32 -7.41 1.29
CA ARG A 381 13.44 -8.28 0.49
C ARG A 381 13.89 -9.71 0.67
N MET A 382 12.97 -10.60 1.02
CA MET A 382 13.25 -12.04 1.23
C MET A 382 13.82 -12.67 -0.05
N VAL A 383 14.71 -13.63 0.10
CA VAL A 383 15.08 -14.57 -0.97
C VAL A 383 14.50 -15.93 -0.61
N GLY A 384 13.21 -16.11 -0.96
CA GLY A 384 12.40 -17.26 -0.58
C GLY A 384 12.43 -18.40 -1.58
N GLU A 385 11.35 -19.19 -1.59
CA GLU A 385 11.18 -20.33 -2.50
C GLU A 385 10.95 -19.88 -3.96
N TYR A 386 10.46 -18.67 -4.17
CA TYR A 386 10.23 -18.04 -5.47
C TYR A 386 10.53 -16.54 -5.36
N VAL A 387 11.28 -15.99 -6.28
CA VAL A 387 11.52 -14.56 -6.40
C VAL A 387 10.65 -14.03 -7.53
N ALA A 388 9.69 -13.16 -7.22
CA ALA A 388 8.91 -12.45 -8.23
C ALA A 388 9.81 -11.45 -8.96
N THR A 389 9.69 -11.36 -10.28
CA THR A 389 10.56 -10.57 -11.15
C THR A 389 9.75 -9.70 -12.12
N GLN A 390 10.43 -8.92 -12.93
CA GLN A 390 9.83 -8.15 -14.02
C GLN A 390 8.92 -9.02 -14.92
N ASP A 391 9.29 -10.28 -15.16
CA ASP A 391 8.50 -11.20 -15.97
C ASP A 391 7.13 -11.50 -15.37
N ASP A 392 7.02 -11.54 -14.03
CA ASP A 392 5.75 -11.65 -13.34
C ASP A 392 4.89 -10.40 -13.59
N CYS A 393 5.47 -9.22 -13.37
CA CYS A 393 4.78 -7.93 -13.52
C CYS A 393 4.26 -7.69 -14.95
N GLU A 394 4.96 -8.20 -15.95
CA GLU A 394 4.60 -8.09 -17.37
C GLU A 394 3.77 -9.28 -17.89
N GLY A 395 3.42 -10.23 -17.02
CA GLY A 395 2.60 -11.40 -17.37
C GLY A 395 3.30 -12.41 -18.27
N ARG A 396 4.64 -12.42 -18.32
CA ARG A 396 5.44 -13.41 -19.06
C ARG A 396 5.68 -14.68 -18.25
N ALA A 397 5.73 -14.57 -16.93
CA ALA A 397 5.89 -15.72 -16.04
C ALA A 397 4.59 -16.52 -15.90
N VAL A 398 4.72 -17.84 -15.79
CA VAL A 398 3.59 -18.73 -15.51
C VAL A 398 3.56 -19.07 -14.02
N VAL A 399 2.66 -18.44 -13.28
CA VAL A 399 2.47 -18.65 -11.84
C VAL A 399 1.31 -19.61 -11.61
N ASN A 400 1.60 -20.84 -11.11
CA ASN A 400 0.61 -21.89 -10.91
C ASN A 400 0.02 -21.92 -9.48
N ASP A 401 0.61 -21.18 -8.57
CA ASP A 401 0.28 -21.10 -7.14
C ASP A 401 -0.10 -19.66 -6.71
N GLY A 402 -0.69 -18.89 -7.63
CA GLY A 402 -1.13 -17.53 -7.36
C GLY A 402 -2.16 -17.46 -6.23
N VAL A 403 -1.96 -16.59 -5.25
CA VAL A 403 -2.83 -16.40 -4.08
C VAL A 403 -3.36 -14.97 -3.94
N ALA A 404 -2.77 -14.04 -4.66
CA ALA A 404 -3.14 -12.64 -4.75
C ALA A 404 -2.83 -12.14 -6.15
N MET A 405 -3.26 -10.91 -6.44
CA MET A 405 -2.92 -10.22 -7.69
C MET A 405 -2.41 -8.82 -7.38
N ALA A 406 -1.54 -8.30 -8.24
CA ALA A 406 -1.15 -6.89 -8.28
C ALA A 406 -1.39 -6.33 -9.69
N ALA A 407 -1.42 -5.00 -9.82
CA ALA A 407 -1.68 -4.32 -11.09
C ALA A 407 -1.05 -2.92 -11.15
N TYR A 408 -0.18 -2.57 -10.22
CA TYR A 408 0.50 -1.28 -10.24
C TYR A 408 1.68 -1.30 -11.21
N GLN A 409 2.10 -0.12 -11.64
CA GLN A 409 3.33 0.00 -12.44
C GLN A 409 4.55 -0.43 -11.61
N MET A 410 5.62 -0.85 -12.27
CA MET A 410 6.92 -0.97 -11.63
C MET A 410 7.40 0.43 -11.30
N ASP A 411 7.47 0.74 -10.01
CA ASP A 411 7.68 2.07 -9.45
C ASP A 411 8.81 2.07 -8.44
N SER A 412 9.96 2.61 -8.85
CA SER A 412 11.09 2.90 -7.98
C SER A 412 11.33 4.39 -7.91
N HIS A 413 11.53 4.90 -6.71
CA HIS A 413 11.94 6.28 -6.50
C HIS A 413 13.44 6.47 -6.62
N ASN A 414 13.88 7.71 -6.87
CA ASN A 414 15.29 8.05 -6.98
C ASN A 414 16.09 7.57 -5.77
N CYS A 415 17.27 6.98 -6.03
CA CYS A 415 18.18 6.50 -5.01
C CYS A 415 19.24 7.52 -4.65
N GLN A 416 19.73 8.30 -5.63
CA GLN A 416 20.75 9.33 -5.39
C GLN A 416 20.59 10.55 -6.30
N ARG A 417 21.24 11.65 -5.93
CA ARG A 417 21.51 12.79 -6.80
C ARG A 417 22.98 12.78 -7.16
N ILE A 418 23.27 13.01 -8.42
CA ILE A 418 24.60 12.88 -9.00
C ILE A 418 24.95 14.11 -9.82
N VAL A 419 26.24 14.26 -10.13
CA VAL A 419 26.73 15.20 -11.12
C VAL A 419 26.97 14.47 -12.42
N ILE A 420 26.42 14.97 -13.51
CA ILE A 420 26.77 14.54 -14.86
C ILE A 420 27.41 15.70 -15.62
N THR A 421 28.36 15.40 -16.51
CA THR A 421 28.98 16.38 -17.39
C THR A 421 28.49 16.19 -18.81
N GLU A 422 27.78 17.16 -19.35
CA GLU A 422 27.31 17.14 -20.73
C GLU A 422 27.75 18.41 -21.46
N ASN A 423 28.34 18.27 -22.64
CA ASN A 423 28.89 19.40 -23.43
C ASN A 423 29.83 20.30 -22.63
N GLY A 424 30.62 19.75 -21.69
CA GLY A 424 31.57 20.45 -20.87
C GLY A 424 30.94 21.29 -19.74
N ARG A 425 29.70 21.03 -19.39
CA ARG A 425 29.00 21.65 -18.25
C ARG A 425 28.54 20.56 -17.29
N ASP A 426 28.81 20.80 -16.01
CA ASP A 426 28.30 19.97 -14.94
C ASP A 426 26.87 20.35 -14.61
N MET A 427 26.05 19.35 -14.38
CA MET A 427 24.65 19.54 -13.96
C MET A 427 24.22 18.44 -13.00
N VAL A 428 23.24 18.75 -12.14
CA VAL A 428 22.66 17.77 -11.23
C VAL A 428 21.60 16.94 -11.93
N LYS A 429 21.59 15.63 -11.68
CA LYS A 429 20.54 14.69 -12.07
C LYS A 429 20.17 13.80 -10.88
N ASN A 430 18.93 13.30 -10.89
CA ASN A 430 18.50 12.21 -10.03
C ASN A 430 18.68 10.88 -10.75
N GLU A 431 19.00 9.84 -10.01
CA GLU A 431 19.21 8.49 -10.52
C GLU A 431 18.38 7.50 -9.70
N GLY A 432 17.82 6.47 -10.35
CA GLY A 432 17.09 5.35 -9.73
C GLY A 432 15.55 5.41 -9.88
N ASN A 433 15.00 6.45 -10.53
CA ASN A 433 13.55 6.51 -10.77
C ASN A 433 13.15 5.59 -11.92
N VAL A 434 12.17 4.72 -11.68
CA VAL A 434 11.53 3.88 -12.69
C VAL A 434 10.02 3.98 -12.53
N GLU A 435 9.29 4.23 -13.62
CA GLU A 435 7.83 4.27 -13.67
C GLU A 435 7.38 3.62 -14.99
N ILE A 436 7.25 2.29 -15.01
CA ILE A 436 7.01 1.53 -16.25
C ILE A 436 5.89 0.49 -16.06
N GLY A 437 5.07 0.33 -17.10
CA GLY A 437 4.00 -0.67 -17.14
C GLY A 437 2.77 -0.26 -16.33
N GLY A 438 2.13 -1.25 -15.71
CA GLY A 438 0.94 -1.07 -14.87
C GLY A 438 -0.40 -1.22 -15.59
N GLY A 439 -1.44 -1.41 -14.80
CA GLY A 439 -2.84 -1.52 -15.25
C GLY A 439 -3.29 -2.92 -15.66
N LEU A 440 -2.38 -3.83 -16.00
CA LEU A 440 -2.71 -5.23 -16.25
C LEU A 440 -2.47 -6.06 -14.98
N PRO A 441 -3.48 -6.77 -14.48
CA PRO A 441 -3.34 -7.65 -13.33
C PRO A 441 -2.41 -8.83 -13.61
N TYR A 442 -1.57 -9.17 -12.63
CA TYR A 442 -0.73 -10.35 -12.64
C TYR A 442 -0.78 -11.08 -11.28
N PRO A 443 -0.62 -12.42 -11.26
CA PRO A 443 -0.70 -13.20 -10.03
C PRO A 443 0.58 -13.08 -9.19
N ILE A 444 0.42 -13.08 -7.86
CA ILE A 444 1.52 -13.20 -6.90
C ILE A 444 1.57 -14.64 -6.40
N SER A 445 2.73 -15.28 -6.56
CA SER A 445 2.98 -16.66 -6.11
C SER A 445 2.92 -16.77 -4.59
N TYR A 446 2.31 -17.83 -4.06
CA TYR A 446 2.36 -18.15 -2.64
C TYR A 446 3.80 -18.31 -2.14
N ARG A 447 4.68 -18.88 -2.98
CA ARG A 447 6.12 -19.07 -2.65
C ARG A 447 6.87 -17.75 -2.52
N SER A 448 6.34 -16.63 -3.02
CA SER A 448 6.95 -15.31 -2.77
C SER A 448 6.81 -14.82 -1.34
N ILE A 449 5.85 -15.37 -0.56
CA ILE A 449 5.71 -15.03 0.87
C ILE A 449 6.24 -16.12 1.81
N THR A 450 6.81 -17.21 1.26
CA THR A 450 7.39 -18.32 2.06
C THR A 450 8.92 -18.31 2.00
N PRO A 451 9.61 -18.42 3.15
CA PRO A 451 11.05 -18.66 3.17
C PRO A 451 11.42 -19.99 2.51
N LYS A 452 12.69 -20.15 2.16
CA LYS A 452 13.21 -21.49 1.82
C LYS A 452 12.95 -22.44 2.98
N ARG A 453 12.41 -23.62 2.67
CA ARG A 453 12.07 -24.63 3.68
C ARG A 453 13.27 -25.04 4.54
N SER A 454 14.47 -25.01 3.97
CA SER A 454 15.72 -25.29 4.68
C SER A 454 16.08 -24.21 5.72
N GLU A 455 15.49 -23.02 5.63
CA GLU A 455 15.75 -21.89 6.51
C GLU A 455 14.68 -21.73 7.59
N CYS A 456 13.39 -21.69 7.20
CA CYS A 456 12.30 -21.53 8.15
C CYS A 456 11.02 -22.20 7.68
N THR A 457 10.33 -22.96 8.55
CA THR A 457 9.17 -23.77 8.20
C THR A 457 7.84 -23.27 8.77
N ASN A 458 7.85 -22.24 9.62
CA ASN A 458 6.65 -21.68 10.26
C ASN A 458 6.60 -20.15 10.25
N LEU A 459 7.22 -19.53 9.25
CA LEU A 459 7.22 -18.09 9.03
C LEU A 459 6.61 -17.77 7.67
N LEU A 460 5.79 -16.71 7.60
CA LEU A 460 5.31 -16.06 6.36
C LEU A 460 5.70 -14.59 6.36
N VAL A 461 6.05 -14.05 5.19
CA VAL A 461 6.58 -12.69 5.04
C VAL A 461 5.82 -11.96 3.92
N PRO A 462 4.61 -11.44 4.20
CA PRO A 462 3.74 -10.83 3.18
C PRO A 462 4.15 -9.41 2.77
N VAL A 463 4.96 -8.69 3.57
CA VAL A 463 5.39 -7.31 3.29
C VAL A 463 6.78 -7.27 2.67
N CYS A 464 7.81 -7.74 3.37
CA CYS A 464 9.16 -7.87 2.84
C CYS A 464 9.32 -9.15 2.00
N LEU A 465 8.35 -9.40 1.11
CA LEU A 465 8.24 -10.63 0.34
C LEU A 465 9.40 -10.81 -0.65
N SER A 466 9.49 -12.02 -1.20
CA SER A 466 10.54 -12.39 -2.14
C SER A 466 10.24 -11.85 -3.54
N ALA A 467 10.90 -10.76 -3.88
CA ALA A 467 10.80 -10.09 -5.18
C ALA A 467 12.12 -9.37 -5.50
N SER A 468 12.43 -9.20 -6.79
CA SER A 468 13.48 -8.29 -7.23
C SER A 468 13.13 -6.85 -6.87
N HIS A 469 14.12 -5.95 -6.84
CA HIS A 469 13.88 -4.54 -6.54
C HIS A 469 12.76 -3.96 -7.42
N ILE A 470 12.83 -4.20 -8.72
CA ILE A 470 11.86 -3.59 -9.63
C ILE A 470 10.47 -4.22 -9.55
N ALA A 471 10.37 -5.54 -9.38
CA ALA A 471 9.09 -6.21 -9.18
C ALA A 471 8.45 -5.82 -7.84
N TYR A 472 9.26 -5.66 -6.79
CA TYR A 472 8.78 -5.16 -5.50
C TYR A 472 8.12 -3.78 -5.63
N GLY A 473 8.65 -2.90 -6.48
CA GLY A 473 8.07 -1.59 -6.80
C GLY A 473 6.61 -1.65 -7.27
N SER A 474 6.20 -2.72 -7.93
CA SER A 474 4.81 -2.95 -8.36
C SER A 474 3.94 -3.62 -7.29
N ILE A 475 4.53 -4.49 -6.45
CA ILE A 475 3.80 -5.30 -5.46
C ILE A 475 3.53 -4.52 -4.17
N ARG A 476 4.41 -3.61 -3.76
CA ARG A 476 4.47 -2.92 -2.46
C ARG A 476 3.30 -1.97 -2.15
N MET A 477 2.18 -2.13 -2.80
CA MET A 477 0.98 -1.30 -2.58
C MET A 477 0.22 -1.76 -1.34
N GLU A 478 -0.20 -0.82 -0.47
CA GLU A 478 -0.89 -1.12 0.79
C GLU A 478 -2.11 -2.05 0.63
N PRO A 479 -2.98 -1.86 -0.40
CA PRO A 479 -4.10 -2.80 -0.61
C PRO A 479 -3.64 -4.22 -0.91
N VAL A 480 -2.52 -4.38 -1.63
CA VAL A 480 -1.93 -5.70 -1.95
C VAL A 480 -1.35 -6.32 -0.69
N PHE A 481 -0.67 -5.55 0.14
CA PHE A 481 -0.17 -6.01 1.44
C PHE A 481 -1.29 -6.49 2.35
N MET A 482 -2.45 -5.81 2.38
CA MET A 482 -3.63 -6.28 3.13
C MET A 482 -4.12 -7.64 2.62
N VAL A 483 -4.20 -7.84 1.29
CA VAL A 483 -4.59 -9.14 0.70
C VAL A 483 -3.59 -10.24 1.10
N LEU A 484 -2.28 -9.95 0.99
CA LEU A 484 -1.24 -10.90 1.37
C LEU A 484 -1.22 -11.20 2.88
N GLY A 485 -1.58 -10.22 3.72
CA GLY A 485 -1.79 -10.42 5.16
C GLY A 485 -2.92 -11.43 5.45
N GLN A 486 -4.06 -11.30 4.77
CA GLN A 486 -5.15 -12.28 4.86
C GLN A 486 -4.71 -13.66 4.36
N VAL A 487 -4.05 -13.71 3.21
CA VAL A 487 -3.49 -14.96 2.65
C VAL A 487 -2.58 -15.66 3.65
N ALA A 488 -1.66 -14.92 4.29
CA ALA A 488 -0.75 -15.48 5.29
C ALA A 488 -1.49 -16.06 6.49
N ALA A 489 -2.51 -15.38 6.99
CA ALA A 489 -3.34 -15.86 8.11
C ALA A 489 -4.13 -17.12 7.76
N VAL A 490 -4.77 -17.15 6.59
CA VAL A 490 -5.51 -18.32 6.10
C VAL A 490 -4.57 -19.50 5.86
N ALA A 491 -3.37 -19.25 5.33
CA ALA A 491 -2.33 -20.27 5.14
C ALA A 491 -1.91 -20.90 6.49
N VAL A 492 -1.75 -20.09 7.54
CA VAL A 492 -1.46 -20.61 8.90
C VAL A 492 -2.63 -21.46 9.40
N ALA A 493 -3.87 -21.01 9.23
CA ALA A 493 -5.04 -21.77 9.64
C ALA A 493 -5.12 -23.14 8.92
N GLU A 494 -4.82 -23.18 7.62
CA GLU A 494 -4.74 -24.40 6.82
C GLU A 494 -3.55 -25.30 7.27
N ALA A 495 -2.39 -24.73 7.57
CA ALA A 495 -1.24 -25.49 8.08
C ALA A 495 -1.58 -26.19 9.39
N MET A 496 -2.21 -25.50 10.32
CA MET A 496 -2.65 -26.06 11.61
C MET A 496 -3.74 -27.11 11.43
N ALA A 497 -4.69 -26.90 10.52
CA ALA A 497 -5.73 -27.91 10.22
C ALA A 497 -5.16 -29.19 9.60
N ASN A 498 -4.01 -29.10 8.94
CA ASN A 498 -3.29 -30.24 8.34
C ASN A 498 -2.23 -30.85 9.26
N GLY A 499 -2.38 -30.75 10.59
CA GLY A 499 -1.49 -31.35 11.60
C GLY A 499 -0.18 -30.60 11.79
N ASP A 500 -0.24 -29.27 11.81
CA ASP A 500 0.89 -28.35 12.02
C ASP A 500 2.01 -28.54 10.98
N CYS A 501 1.63 -28.65 9.71
CA CYS A 501 2.58 -28.82 8.63
C CYS A 501 3.41 -27.56 8.36
N ASP A 502 4.53 -27.72 7.66
CA ASP A 502 5.36 -26.59 7.23
C ASP A 502 4.55 -25.67 6.28
N VAL A 503 4.73 -24.36 6.38
CA VAL A 503 4.01 -23.38 5.54
C VAL A 503 4.21 -23.64 4.04
N GLN A 504 5.36 -24.20 3.63
CA GLN A 504 5.64 -24.58 2.25
C GLN A 504 4.84 -25.80 1.75
N GLN A 505 4.15 -26.50 2.64
CA GLN A 505 3.32 -27.67 2.29
C GLN A 505 1.84 -27.32 2.14
N VAL A 506 1.44 -26.09 2.41
CA VAL A 506 0.06 -25.64 2.27
C VAL A 506 -0.31 -25.52 0.78
N ASP A 507 -1.43 -26.09 0.41
CA ASP A 507 -1.96 -25.99 -0.98
C ASP A 507 -2.59 -24.61 -1.19
N SER A 508 -1.99 -23.79 -2.07
CA SER A 508 -2.47 -22.45 -2.40
C SER A 508 -3.92 -22.42 -2.88
N ARG A 509 -4.40 -23.49 -3.53
CA ARG A 509 -5.79 -23.61 -3.99
C ARG A 509 -6.78 -23.67 -2.83
N ARG A 510 -6.38 -24.26 -1.69
CA ARG A 510 -7.23 -24.29 -0.48
C ARG A 510 -7.31 -22.90 0.16
N ILE A 511 -6.20 -22.14 0.14
CA ILE A 511 -6.18 -20.75 0.61
C ILE A 511 -7.16 -19.91 -0.22
N CYS A 512 -7.05 -19.99 -1.56
CA CYS A 512 -7.95 -19.26 -2.47
C CYS A 512 -9.41 -19.67 -2.26
N ALA A 513 -9.69 -20.97 -2.18
CA ALA A 513 -11.05 -21.46 -1.99
C ALA A 513 -11.66 -21.01 -0.65
N ALA A 514 -10.87 -20.96 0.42
CA ALA A 514 -11.34 -20.47 1.72
C ALA A 514 -11.66 -18.96 1.67
N ILE A 515 -10.80 -18.15 1.03
CA ILE A 515 -11.02 -16.71 0.88
C ILE A 515 -12.21 -16.44 -0.06
N ASP A 516 -12.37 -17.18 -1.16
CA ASP A 516 -13.48 -16.98 -2.10
C ASP A 516 -14.83 -17.41 -1.48
N ALA A 517 -14.84 -18.40 -0.59
CA ALA A 517 -16.05 -18.87 0.11
C ALA A 517 -16.53 -17.88 1.20
N ASP A 518 -15.61 -17.25 1.91
CA ASP A 518 -15.90 -16.26 2.96
C ASP A 518 -14.83 -15.14 2.91
N PRO A 519 -14.95 -14.20 1.96
CA PRO A 519 -13.91 -13.22 1.71
C PRO A 519 -13.66 -12.28 2.90
N TYR A 520 -14.68 -12.04 3.70
CA TYR A 520 -14.61 -11.12 4.85
C TYR A 520 -14.38 -11.84 6.19
N LEU A 521 -14.40 -13.18 6.17
CA LEU A 521 -14.24 -14.06 7.34
C LEU A 521 -15.29 -13.78 8.45
N ASP A 522 -16.47 -13.33 8.07
CA ASP A 522 -17.58 -13.01 8.97
C ASP A 522 -18.84 -13.84 8.70
N GLY A 523 -18.75 -14.81 7.79
CA GLY A 523 -19.86 -15.67 7.36
C GLY A 523 -20.89 -14.96 6.50
N SER A 524 -20.62 -13.73 6.06
CA SER A 524 -21.51 -13.03 5.13
C SER A 524 -21.46 -13.65 3.74
N GLN A 525 -22.57 -13.53 3.02
CA GLN A 525 -22.62 -14.01 1.63
C GLN A 525 -21.66 -13.17 0.76
N PRO A 526 -20.78 -13.81 -0.04
CA PRO A 526 -19.97 -13.10 -1.02
C PRO A 526 -20.83 -12.27 -1.99
N ASP A 527 -20.30 -11.14 -2.44
CA ASP A 527 -20.94 -10.35 -3.48
C ASP A 527 -21.02 -11.14 -4.79
N ILE A 528 -22.03 -10.86 -5.59
CA ILE A 528 -22.19 -11.46 -6.91
C ILE A 528 -21.77 -10.40 -7.93
N LEU A 529 -20.63 -10.63 -8.57
CA LEU A 529 -20.11 -9.82 -9.66
C LEU A 529 -20.41 -10.53 -10.99
N VAL A 530 -20.90 -9.78 -11.96
CA VAL A 530 -20.99 -10.21 -13.36
C VAL A 530 -20.23 -9.19 -14.20
N ASP A 531 -19.11 -9.61 -14.77
CA ASP A 531 -18.25 -8.79 -15.64
C ASP A 531 -18.59 -9.04 -17.13
N ASP A 532 -18.23 -8.13 -18.02
CA ASP A 532 -18.59 -8.21 -19.45
C ASP A 532 -18.09 -9.50 -20.14
N ALA A 533 -17.04 -10.13 -19.61
CA ALA A 533 -16.45 -11.35 -20.13
C ALA A 533 -17.14 -12.64 -19.61
N ASP A 534 -18.04 -12.55 -18.65
CA ASP A 534 -18.69 -13.70 -18.03
C ASP A 534 -19.73 -14.36 -18.95
N ALA A 535 -19.96 -15.66 -18.74
CA ALA A 535 -20.89 -16.45 -19.54
C ALA A 535 -22.36 -15.98 -19.45
N GLY A 536 -22.73 -15.28 -18.36
CA GLY A 536 -24.06 -14.71 -18.15
C GLY A 536 -24.31 -13.40 -18.92
N VAL A 537 -23.39 -12.97 -19.80
CA VAL A 537 -23.55 -11.72 -20.55
C VAL A 537 -23.95 -11.98 -21.98
N GLU A 538 -25.15 -11.51 -22.35
CA GLU A 538 -25.73 -11.59 -23.68
C GLU A 538 -25.85 -10.20 -24.31
N ALA A 539 -25.09 -9.96 -25.38
CA ALA A 539 -25.08 -8.70 -26.12
C ALA A 539 -25.76 -8.86 -27.48
N GLU A 540 -26.71 -7.99 -27.80
CA GLU A 540 -27.29 -7.87 -29.14
C GLU A 540 -26.25 -7.37 -30.16
N ALA A 541 -26.52 -7.59 -31.44
CA ALA A 541 -25.65 -7.11 -32.51
C ALA A 541 -25.50 -5.59 -32.45
N GLY A 542 -24.25 -5.10 -32.50
CA GLY A 542 -23.90 -3.67 -32.36
C GLY A 542 -22.99 -3.38 -31.15
N TRP A 543 -23.12 -4.17 -30.09
CA TRP A 543 -22.17 -4.08 -28.97
C TRP A 543 -20.82 -4.74 -29.33
N THR A 544 -19.75 -4.07 -28.98
CA THR A 544 -18.37 -4.52 -29.24
C THR A 544 -17.59 -4.57 -27.95
N ARG A 545 -16.88 -5.70 -27.69
CA ARG A 545 -15.96 -5.81 -26.57
C ARG A 545 -14.67 -5.08 -26.86
N VAL A 546 -14.29 -4.21 -25.95
CA VAL A 546 -13.07 -3.38 -26.00
C VAL A 546 -12.14 -3.85 -24.90
N SER A 547 -11.02 -4.48 -25.26
CA SER A 547 -10.00 -4.92 -24.32
C SER A 547 -8.93 -3.84 -24.17
N ARG A 548 -9.03 -3.04 -23.12
CA ARG A 548 -8.03 -2.03 -22.72
C ARG A 548 -8.24 -1.58 -21.29
N SER A 549 -7.27 -0.87 -20.74
CA SER A 549 -7.42 -0.21 -19.43
C SER A 549 -8.59 0.78 -19.40
N GLY A 550 -9.22 0.94 -18.26
CA GLY A 550 -10.29 1.90 -18.03
C GLY A 550 -11.66 1.29 -17.74
N GLY A 551 -11.80 -0.06 -17.80
CA GLY A 551 -12.94 -0.80 -17.27
C GLY A 551 -12.75 -1.18 -15.81
N TYR A 552 -13.73 -1.90 -15.25
CA TYR A 552 -13.60 -2.60 -13.97
C TYR A 552 -12.61 -3.76 -14.12
N GLY A 553 -12.85 -4.62 -15.11
CA GLY A 553 -11.99 -5.74 -15.48
C GLY A 553 -10.95 -5.40 -16.54
N LEU A 554 -10.70 -6.35 -17.43
CA LEU A 554 -9.76 -6.24 -18.56
C LEU A 554 -10.42 -5.74 -19.84
N SER A 555 -11.74 -5.70 -19.88
CA SER A 555 -12.55 -5.29 -21.02
C SER A 555 -13.86 -4.64 -20.54
N TYR A 556 -14.60 -4.16 -21.50
CA TYR A 556 -15.98 -3.66 -21.35
C TYR A 556 -16.68 -3.68 -22.70
N LEU A 557 -18.00 -3.55 -22.73
CA LEU A 557 -18.81 -3.50 -23.94
C LEU A 557 -19.12 -2.03 -24.29
N GLU A 558 -18.93 -1.65 -25.56
CA GLU A 558 -19.33 -0.35 -26.10
C GLU A 558 -20.25 -0.52 -27.31
N ILE A 559 -21.19 0.43 -27.44
CA ILE A 559 -22.00 0.59 -28.64
C ILE A 559 -21.83 2.04 -29.15
N PRO A 560 -21.59 2.22 -30.49
CA PRO A 560 -21.42 3.55 -31.08
C PRO A 560 -22.69 4.40 -30.98
N ALA A 561 -22.50 5.71 -31.08
CA ALA A 561 -23.57 6.72 -30.99
C ALA A 561 -24.61 6.63 -32.08
N ASP A 562 -24.24 6.12 -33.26
CA ASP A 562 -25.09 6.01 -34.47
C ASP A 562 -25.69 4.64 -34.69
N ALA A 563 -25.48 3.73 -33.74
CA ALA A 563 -26.05 2.38 -33.78
C ALA A 563 -27.57 2.39 -33.57
N GLU A 564 -28.25 1.41 -34.17
CA GLU A 564 -29.65 1.13 -33.87
C GLU A 564 -29.82 0.80 -32.38
N ARG A 565 -31.05 0.93 -31.87
CA ARG A 565 -31.33 0.58 -30.46
C ARG A 565 -31.09 -0.88 -30.22
N CYS A 566 -30.16 -1.17 -29.32
CA CYS A 566 -29.74 -2.51 -28.92
C CYS A 566 -29.52 -2.56 -27.42
N SER A 567 -29.63 -3.76 -26.87
CA SER A 567 -29.40 -4.02 -25.45
C SER A 567 -28.27 -5.02 -25.20
N VAL A 568 -27.76 -4.97 -23.97
CA VAL A 568 -26.85 -6.00 -23.41
C VAL A 568 -27.30 -6.35 -22.01
N ARG A 569 -27.38 -7.64 -21.71
CA ARG A 569 -27.93 -8.18 -20.47
C ARG A 569 -26.88 -8.97 -19.70
N TYR A 570 -26.77 -8.62 -18.42
CA TYR A 570 -25.89 -9.27 -17.42
C TYR A 570 -26.77 -10.10 -16.50
N THR A 571 -26.63 -11.42 -16.52
CA THR A 571 -27.52 -12.35 -15.82
C THR A 571 -26.82 -13.18 -14.77
N VAL A 572 -27.38 -13.21 -13.58
CA VAL A 572 -27.13 -14.21 -12.54
C VAL A 572 -28.20 -15.28 -12.70
N GLU A 573 -27.84 -16.46 -13.20
CA GLU A 573 -28.81 -17.53 -13.51
C GLU A 573 -29.63 -17.98 -12.29
N SER A 574 -28.99 -18.00 -11.10
CA SER A 574 -29.61 -18.49 -9.87
C SER A 574 -29.07 -17.71 -8.67
N MET A 575 -29.93 -16.91 -8.04
CA MET A 575 -29.58 -16.20 -6.82
C MET A 575 -29.31 -17.20 -5.68
N PRO A 576 -28.20 -17.05 -4.93
CA PRO A 576 -27.77 -18.02 -3.92
C PRO A 576 -28.67 -18.02 -2.66
N SER A 577 -29.33 -16.90 -2.38
CA SER A 577 -30.24 -16.76 -1.24
C SER A 577 -31.33 -15.74 -1.52
N SER A 578 -32.48 -15.90 -0.84
CA SER A 578 -33.55 -14.88 -0.84
C SER A 578 -33.15 -13.70 0.03
N GLY A 579 -33.58 -12.50 -0.33
CA GLY A 579 -33.38 -11.27 0.45
C GLY A 579 -33.29 -10.03 -0.42
N ASP A 580 -33.03 -8.91 0.23
CA ASP A 580 -32.81 -7.63 -0.43
C ASP A 580 -31.35 -7.51 -0.85
N TYR A 581 -31.12 -7.07 -2.09
CA TYR A 581 -29.80 -6.83 -2.66
C TYR A 581 -29.73 -5.40 -3.18
N ALA A 582 -28.67 -4.70 -2.80
CA ALA A 582 -28.28 -3.45 -3.44
C ALA A 582 -27.57 -3.79 -4.76
N VAL A 583 -28.07 -3.26 -5.87
CA VAL A 583 -27.55 -3.51 -7.22
C VAL A 583 -26.79 -2.29 -7.70
N TYR A 584 -25.62 -2.50 -8.28
CA TYR A 584 -24.73 -1.46 -8.78
C TYR A 584 -24.28 -1.77 -10.21
N ALA A 585 -24.00 -0.72 -10.97
CA ALA A 585 -23.33 -0.80 -12.26
C ALA A 585 -22.00 -0.02 -12.22
N TYR A 586 -20.95 -0.59 -12.79
CA TYR A 586 -19.68 0.11 -12.91
C TYR A 586 -19.72 1.12 -14.06
N GLN A 587 -19.40 2.37 -13.78
CA GLN A 587 -19.38 3.45 -14.74
C GLN A 587 -18.05 4.20 -14.66
N ASN A 588 -17.49 4.53 -15.80
CA ASN A 588 -16.20 5.21 -15.84
C ASN A 588 -16.29 6.68 -16.30
N ALA A 589 -15.20 7.43 -16.13
CA ALA A 589 -15.16 8.87 -16.33
C ALA A 589 -14.88 9.33 -17.78
N ASP A 590 -14.95 8.42 -18.77
CA ASP A 590 -14.67 8.75 -20.17
C ASP A 590 -15.66 9.81 -20.70
N LYS A 591 -15.15 10.93 -21.20
CA LYS A 591 -15.95 12.06 -21.68
C LYS A 591 -16.74 11.77 -22.96
N ARG A 592 -16.44 10.68 -23.68
CA ARG A 592 -17.17 10.26 -24.89
C ARG A 592 -18.50 9.59 -24.59
N LEU A 593 -18.69 9.17 -23.33
CA LEU A 593 -19.85 8.39 -22.92
C LEU A 593 -21.09 9.29 -22.78
N ALA A 594 -22.25 8.71 -23.07
CA ALA A 594 -23.55 9.32 -22.87
C ALA A 594 -23.70 9.82 -21.42
N MET A 595 -24.31 10.98 -21.25
CA MET A 595 -24.59 11.54 -19.92
C MET A 595 -25.64 10.72 -19.18
N GLN A 596 -26.56 10.10 -19.91
CA GLN A 596 -27.59 9.23 -19.36
C GLN A 596 -27.57 7.86 -20.06
N THR A 597 -27.74 6.81 -19.27
CA THR A 597 -27.85 5.43 -19.77
C THR A 597 -29.12 4.80 -19.21
N ALA A 598 -29.95 4.24 -20.10
CA ALA A 598 -31.13 3.50 -19.70
C ALA A 598 -30.72 2.11 -19.21
N VAL A 599 -31.23 1.72 -18.06
CA VAL A 599 -30.94 0.46 -17.41
C VAL A 599 -32.23 -0.17 -16.90
N ARG A 600 -32.34 -1.49 -17.00
CA ARG A 600 -33.45 -2.27 -16.44
C ARG A 600 -32.91 -3.32 -15.47
N VAL A 601 -33.50 -3.39 -14.28
CA VAL A 601 -33.18 -4.42 -13.27
C VAL A 601 -34.34 -5.43 -13.25
N PHE A 602 -34.02 -6.72 -13.43
CA PHE A 602 -34.99 -7.82 -13.44
C PHE A 602 -34.86 -8.66 -12.18
N THR A 603 -35.97 -8.85 -11.45
CA THR A 603 -36.08 -9.67 -10.24
C THR A 603 -36.99 -10.85 -10.48
N GLY A 604 -36.56 -11.81 -11.32
CA GLY A 604 -37.41 -12.83 -11.89
C GLY A 604 -38.28 -12.23 -13.00
N ASP A 605 -39.61 -12.23 -12.83
CA ASP A 605 -40.58 -11.75 -13.82
C ASP A 605 -40.82 -10.22 -13.73
N GLU A 606 -40.40 -9.55 -12.66
CA GLU A 606 -40.55 -8.09 -12.49
C GLU A 606 -39.40 -7.34 -13.16
N CYS A 607 -39.73 -6.16 -13.71
CA CYS A 607 -38.78 -5.26 -14.39
C CYS A 607 -38.87 -3.86 -13.82
N HIS A 608 -37.71 -3.28 -13.47
CA HIS A 608 -37.60 -1.95 -12.90
C HIS A 608 -36.73 -1.06 -13.79
N ASP A 609 -37.27 0.04 -14.31
CA ASP A 609 -36.54 1.01 -15.12
C ASP A 609 -35.70 1.95 -14.24
N VAL A 610 -34.44 2.13 -14.59
CA VAL A 610 -33.47 3.00 -13.91
C VAL A 610 -32.73 3.83 -14.95
N ILE A 611 -32.38 5.06 -14.61
CA ILE A 611 -31.51 5.92 -15.43
C ILE A 611 -30.22 6.18 -14.65
N ILE A 612 -29.09 5.79 -15.22
CA ILE A 612 -27.80 6.24 -14.73
C ILE A 612 -27.56 7.66 -15.26
N ASP A 613 -27.42 8.61 -14.33
CA ASP A 613 -27.07 10.01 -14.64
C ASP A 613 -25.62 10.28 -14.24
N ARG A 614 -24.72 10.31 -15.21
CA ARG A 614 -23.29 10.51 -15.02
C ARG A 614 -22.91 11.90 -14.53
N SER A 615 -23.80 12.90 -14.63
CA SER A 615 -23.57 14.24 -14.07
C SER A 615 -23.44 14.23 -12.54
N ARG A 616 -23.92 13.15 -11.90
CA ARG A 616 -23.87 12.94 -10.44
C ARG A 616 -22.72 12.02 -9.98
N MET A 617 -21.88 11.59 -10.92
CA MET A 617 -20.74 10.73 -10.61
C MET A 617 -19.53 11.57 -10.22
N ASP A 618 -18.93 11.20 -9.11
CA ASP A 618 -17.63 11.67 -8.68
C ASP A 618 -16.65 10.49 -8.66
N VAL A 619 -15.82 10.37 -9.67
CA VAL A 619 -14.72 9.41 -9.67
C VAL A 619 -13.58 9.97 -8.84
N LEU A 620 -13.33 9.35 -7.70
CA LEU A 620 -12.31 9.78 -6.75
C LEU A 620 -11.14 8.80 -6.77
N GLY A 621 -9.92 9.34 -6.84
CA GLY A 621 -8.69 8.56 -6.76
C GLY A 621 -8.16 8.05 -8.09
N GLN A 622 -7.22 7.11 -8.00
CA GLN A 622 -6.59 6.45 -9.15
C GLN A 622 -7.44 5.28 -9.68
N THR A 623 -8.76 5.42 -9.65
CA THR A 623 -9.69 4.41 -10.16
C THR A 623 -10.23 4.82 -11.52
N SER A 624 -10.51 3.83 -12.39
CA SER A 624 -11.04 4.08 -13.72
C SER A 624 -12.50 4.55 -13.73
N GLY A 625 -13.25 4.27 -12.66
CA GLY A 625 -14.68 4.58 -12.54
C GLY A 625 -15.23 4.30 -11.14
N GLU A 626 -16.56 4.37 -11.03
CA GLU A 626 -17.30 4.22 -9.78
C GLU A 626 -18.45 3.23 -9.91
N TRP A 627 -18.84 2.62 -8.80
CA TRP A 627 -20.06 1.85 -8.67
C TRP A 627 -21.25 2.78 -8.48
N VAL A 628 -22.12 2.86 -9.47
CA VAL A 628 -23.35 3.66 -9.44
C VAL A 628 -24.49 2.79 -8.91
N PRO A 629 -25.21 3.22 -7.84
CA PRO A 629 -26.33 2.45 -7.32
C PRO A 629 -27.53 2.48 -8.29
N LEU A 630 -28.08 1.31 -8.58
CA LEU A 630 -29.30 1.14 -9.37
C LEU A 630 -30.55 1.03 -8.50
N GLY A 631 -30.40 0.64 -7.23
CA GLY A 631 -31.48 0.48 -6.27
C GLY A 631 -31.28 -0.72 -5.35
N ILE A 632 -32.26 -0.94 -4.49
CA ILE A 632 -32.34 -2.14 -3.63
C ILE A 632 -33.59 -2.90 -4.05
N TYR A 633 -33.42 -4.19 -4.34
CA TYR A 633 -34.48 -5.06 -4.88
C TYR A 633 -34.51 -6.38 -4.15
N ARG A 634 -35.71 -6.95 -4.03
CA ARG A 634 -35.91 -8.28 -3.48
C ARG A 634 -35.67 -9.35 -4.54
N PHE A 635 -34.80 -10.31 -4.21
CA PHE A 635 -34.57 -11.50 -5.03
C PHE A 635 -34.91 -12.76 -4.26
N GLU A 636 -35.30 -13.79 -4.99
CA GLU A 636 -35.65 -15.09 -4.41
C GLU A 636 -34.59 -16.14 -4.79
N LYS A 637 -34.23 -16.99 -3.83
CA LYS A 637 -33.26 -18.08 -4.03
C LYS A 637 -33.63 -18.96 -5.19
N GLY A 638 -32.69 -19.24 -6.08
CA GLY A 638 -32.89 -20.10 -7.24
C GLY A 638 -33.56 -19.42 -8.44
N MET A 639 -34.04 -18.18 -8.28
CA MET A 639 -34.58 -17.39 -9.39
C MET A 639 -33.45 -16.55 -10.04
N PRO A 640 -33.57 -16.25 -11.34
CA PRO A 640 -32.58 -15.39 -11.99
C PRO A 640 -32.72 -13.94 -11.56
N GLY A 641 -31.58 -13.25 -11.56
CA GLY A 641 -31.50 -11.77 -11.46
C GLY A 641 -30.73 -11.23 -12.65
N ALA A 642 -31.12 -10.07 -13.20
CA ALA A 642 -30.39 -9.51 -14.31
C ALA A 642 -30.40 -7.97 -14.33
N VAL A 643 -29.39 -7.42 -14.98
CA VAL A 643 -29.31 -5.97 -15.33
C VAL A 643 -29.09 -5.84 -16.82
N GLU A 644 -29.88 -5.02 -17.47
CA GLU A 644 -29.83 -4.80 -18.90
C GLU A 644 -29.59 -3.32 -19.19
N PHE A 645 -28.61 -3.03 -20.04
CA PHE A 645 -28.31 -1.69 -20.53
C PHE A 645 -28.79 -1.53 -21.95
N ASP A 646 -29.31 -0.37 -22.31
CA ASP A 646 -29.60 -0.03 -23.70
C ASP A 646 -29.11 1.39 -24.09
N ASN A 647 -28.93 1.63 -25.39
CA ASN A 647 -28.41 2.89 -25.94
C ASN A 647 -29.51 3.91 -26.29
N SER A 648 -30.74 3.73 -25.80
CA SER A 648 -31.87 4.62 -26.18
C SER A 648 -31.71 6.09 -25.74
N LEU A 649 -30.86 6.37 -24.75
CA LEU A 649 -30.56 7.68 -24.22
C LEU A 649 -29.17 8.20 -24.65
N ALA A 650 -28.56 7.59 -25.66
CA ALA A 650 -27.17 7.90 -26.05
C ALA A 650 -26.97 9.32 -26.64
N GLU A 651 -28.00 9.94 -27.23
CA GLU A 651 -27.99 11.32 -27.78
C GLU A 651 -26.72 11.66 -28.60
N GLY A 652 -26.30 10.76 -29.50
CA GLY A 652 -25.07 10.95 -30.28
C GLY A 652 -23.77 10.67 -29.58
N SER A 653 -23.81 10.00 -28.43
CA SER A 653 -22.65 9.59 -27.63
C SER A 653 -22.52 8.07 -27.54
N VAL A 654 -21.35 7.58 -27.12
CA VAL A 654 -21.10 6.14 -26.91
C VAL A 654 -21.81 5.69 -25.64
N THR A 655 -22.48 4.51 -25.68
CA THR A 655 -22.96 3.85 -24.47
C THR A 655 -21.98 2.73 -24.08
N ARG A 656 -21.68 2.60 -22.79
CA ARG A 656 -20.81 1.55 -22.24
C ARG A 656 -21.54 0.76 -21.17
N ALA A 657 -21.37 -0.56 -21.22
CA ALA A 657 -21.72 -1.49 -20.17
C ALA A 657 -20.46 -2.26 -19.77
N ASP A 658 -20.17 -2.34 -18.47
CA ASP A 658 -18.93 -2.87 -17.93
C ASP A 658 -19.26 -4.03 -16.97
N ALA A 659 -19.33 -3.77 -15.69
CA ALA A 659 -19.62 -4.79 -14.67
C ALA A 659 -20.88 -4.43 -13.86
N VAL A 660 -21.53 -5.46 -13.34
CA VAL A 660 -22.69 -5.34 -12.44
C VAL A 660 -22.40 -6.07 -11.14
N LEU A 661 -22.81 -5.48 -10.02
CA LEU A 661 -22.57 -6.02 -8.69
C LEU A 661 -23.88 -6.11 -7.88
N PHE A 662 -24.14 -7.28 -7.30
CA PHE A 662 -25.23 -7.50 -6.37
C PHE A 662 -24.65 -7.73 -4.97
N VAL A 663 -24.96 -6.84 -4.05
CA VAL A 663 -24.52 -6.88 -2.64
C VAL A 663 -25.72 -7.18 -1.78
N LYS A 664 -25.67 -8.30 -1.05
CA LYS A 664 -26.77 -8.65 -0.16
C LYS A 664 -26.86 -7.64 1.00
N CYS A 665 -28.05 -7.10 1.23
CA CYS A 665 -28.33 -6.28 2.39
C CYS A 665 -28.47 -7.16 3.65
N ASN A 666 -27.81 -6.77 4.75
CA ASN A 666 -27.87 -7.48 6.04
C ASN A 666 -29.12 -7.07 6.83
#